data_c55e36125c4e54c0deedf480a9f91c23
#
_entry.id   c55e36125c4e54c0deedf480a9f91c23
#
_cell.length_a   1.000
_cell.length_b   1.000
_cell.length_c   1.000
_cell.angle_alpha   90.00
_cell.angle_beta   90.00
_cell.angle_gamma   90.00
#
_symmetry.space_group_name_H-M   'P 1'
#
loop_
_entity.id
_entity.type
_entity.pdbx_description
1 polymer ?
#
loop_
_entity_poly.entity_id
_entity_poly.type
_entity_poly.pdbx_seq_one_letter_code
_entity_poly.pdbx_strand_id
1 'polypeptide(L)'
;MSKSNRERCGGITGLSVGAAVALLLAGKALVFGAPADAQAAPAGQLLASDAAAASAAATADTSSAATSDSDAISEVVITGSHLTRGGYDSPQPVTSISAASLQAAAPSNIIDFATTLPALAGSATPDNSSGALSNGEAGVAALNLRNLGTNRTLVLVDGQRWAPSTIEGLVDVNTIPQSLITGIDVTTGGASAAYGSGAVGGVINFILDKQFTGIKASYQYGEYQDYGDPTRKFTLTAGAGFADGRGHVLFSGELYGDNGILNTVPAYDEAGYFAMANSAANIAAGGPQVIAGPGTGLSTYTPGGLITSGALKGTYFGQVGANGAASLNQLAYGSPATGQWMRGGDWQYTDSGQFGKSGLVPTQKRQNAFGRASFDLSDGAEVFLEASYGRYWGFSYYDAPTYTGSTITIQPNNYFLQSLYPSLASKVTTPFTLGTTGAGFLTAAQSDDTRASDRFLIGGDGHVALFNMTWKWDTHASFAQTQDIETLPGTTNNAYFANAINAVAGPTGPVCASAAAQAAGCVPINIFGLGAAQLPGALAYIAGDPTRHETFELDEGAADFTTNDIKGWAGPISVALGAEGRREAVSGDVDPIYDPTYGNYWKYGNYVATNASYTVAEGYAETLVPLYTGLDFNGAIRETHYSTSGGTDSWKLGLTYSPISDVTFRVTRSADIRAGNLAELFSPGTARTNSVTNPWDNGAALLFVQKLEGSTDVKPETAKTDVYGVVFQPDFVPGFQASVDYYDIEMSNLISDLSAQQEVNACYAGGAGAQYCKYLELNAYGLPSSGASTPVIVEVYQNLYSLSERGMDVESTYEKDLATVWDKLSGKLTIHALATHYITFTTNNNVQAINLAGTNTGATPNWLGRLEAMYTKDSWSYDLVMRGVSSGSLNDATDVYVQCTAGCTPGTGIYKTANITTAPSAFYFDGSITKQIFINDRATASVFFMAKNLLNRDPPRIAGMSNTTYGAENTPAYPQTNTYLYDNLGRSWTLGFKVEFK
;
A
#
# COMPACT_ATOMS: atom_id res chain seq x y z
N MET A 1 -6.83 47.75 -30.89
CA MET A 1 -6.34 48.98 -30.24
C MET A 1 -6.49 48.73 -28.75
N SER A 2 -5.56 48.66 -27.90
CA SER A 2 -4.16 49.06 -27.77
C SER A 2 -3.63 48.37 -26.51
N LYS A 3 -2.53 47.61 -26.63
CA LYS A 3 -1.28 47.63 -25.86
C LYS A 3 -1.39 47.84 -24.31
N SER A 4 -1.06 46.80 -23.59
CA SER A 4 0.24 46.44 -22.99
C SER A 4 0.62 47.26 -21.74
N ASN A 5 0.80 46.55 -20.61
CA ASN A 5 1.98 46.79 -19.78
C ASN A 5 2.28 45.48 -18.96
N ARG A 6 3.39 44.88 -19.33
CA ARG A 6 4.13 43.94 -18.47
C ARG A 6 5.06 44.78 -17.59
N GLU A 7 4.96 44.68 -16.32
CA GLU A 7 6.08 44.99 -15.44
C GLU A 7 6.61 43.75 -14.79
N ARG A 8 7.91 43.61 -14.96
CA ARG A 8 8.77 42.53 -14.50
C ARG A 8 9.00 42.70 -12.97
N CYS A 9 8.76 41.67 -12.20
CA CYS A 9 9.58 41.43 -11.00
C CYS A 9 10.54 40.29 -11.31
N GLY A 10 11.84 40.58 -11.16
CA GLY A 10 12.92 39.76 -11.60
C GLY A 10 13.11 38.53 -10.73
N GLY A 11 13.32 37.45 -11.41
CA GLY A 11 13.68 36.19 -10.85
C GLY A 11 15.10 36.16 -10.28
N ILE A 12 15.25 35.43 -9.21
CA ILE A 12 16.50 34.75 -8.85
C ILE A 12 16.26 33.28 -9.12
N THR A 13 16.34 32.93 -10.39
CA THR A 13 16.47 31.53 -10.83
C THR A 13 17.75 31.47 -11.65
N GLY A 14 18.74 30.80 -11.10
CA GLY A 14 19.96 30.55 -11.85
C GLY A 14 21.21 30.43 -11.00
N LEU A 15 21.26 29.46 -10.10
CA LEU A 15 22.51 28.87 -9.64
C LEU A 15 22.44 27.37 -9.85
N SER A 16 22.83 27.07 -11.07
CA SER A 16 23.39 25.80 -11.58
C SER A 16 23.10 24.49 -10.81
N VAL A 17 22.00 23.91 -11.14
CA VAL A 17 21.71 22.46 -11.10
C VAL A 17 22.75 21.64 -11.92
N GLY A 18 23.73 22.27 -12.55
CA GLY A 18 24.66 21.66 -13.49
C GLY A 18 25.73 20.75 -12.89
N ALA A 19 26.12 20.91 -11.63
CA ALA A 19 27.20 20.11 -11.04
C ALA A 19 26.71 18.85 -10.31
N ALA A 20 25.54 18.89 -9.68
CA ALA A 20 24.93 17.70 -9.05
C ALA A 20 24.26 16.81 -10.11
N VAL A 21 23.72 17.40 -11.20
CA VAL A 21 23.19 16.69 -12.35
C VAL A 21 24.29 15.96 -13.15
N ALA A 22 25.53 16.45 -13.17
CA ALA A 22 26.63 15.77 -13.85
C ALA A 22 27.04 14.46 -13.17
N LEU A 23 26.87 14.31 -11.86
CA LEU A 23 27.11 13.06 -11.13
C LEU A 23 25.93 12.09 -11.24
N LEU A 24 24.71 12.59 -11.40
CA LEU A 24 23.50 11.78 -11.60
C LEU A 24 23.31 11.37 -13.07
N LEU A 25 23.80 12.17 -14.03
CA LEU A 25 23.75 11.82 -15.46
C LEU A 25 24.77 10.77 -15.87
N ALA A 26 25.84 10.54 -15.11
CA ALA A 26 26.73 9.40 -15.30
C ALA A 26 26.02 8.05 -15.02
N GLY A 27 24.97 8.05 -14.20
CA GLY A 27 24.11 6.88 -13.95
C GLY A 27 23.10 6.57 -15.07
N LYS A 28 22.79 7.54 -15.96
CA LYS A 28 21.85 7.32 -17.07
C LYS A 28 22.47 6.69 -18.32
N ALA A 29 23.81 6.56 -18.39
CA ALA A 29 24.52 6.02 -19.55
C ALA A 29 24.72 4.50 -19.53
N LEU A 30 24.24 3.78 -18.53
CA LEU A 30 24.27 2.31 -18.47
C LEU A 30 22.86 1.74 -18.73
N VAL A 31 22.27 2.06 -19.86
CA VAL A 31 21.06 1.38 -20.35
C VAL A 31 21.48 0.31 -21.35
N PHE A 32 21.14 -0.90 -21.01
CA PHE A 32 21.28 -2.14 -21.75
C PHE A 32 21.01 -2.00 -23.25
N GLY A 33 22.04 -2.21 -24.06
CA GLY A 33 21.92 -2.63 -25.45
C GLY A 33 21.85 -4.16 -25.51
N ALA A 34 20.94 -4.68 -26.31
CA ALA A 34 20.79 -6.11 -26.60
C ALA A 34 22.00 -6.67 -27.42
N PRO A 35 22.20 -7.97 -27.39
CA PRO A 35 23.43 -8.57 -27.95
C PRO A 35 23.37 -8.75 -29.47
N ALA A 36 24.47 -8.49 -30.14
CA ALA A 36 24.74 -8.98 -31.49
C ALA A 36 26.14 -9.60 -31.54
N ASP A 37 26.22 -10.68 -32.27
CA ASP A 37 27.15 -11.75 -32.38
C ASP A 37 28.67 -11.47 -32.47
N ALA A 38 29.34 -12.51 -32.04
CA ALA A 38 30.76 -12.85 -32.04
C ALA A 38 31.56 -12.55 -33.30
N GLN A 39 32.87 -12.26 -33.11
CA GLN A 39 33.96 -12.96 -33.73
C GLN A 39 35.32 -12.68 -33.06
N ALA A 40 36.20 -13.67 -33.09
CA ALA A 40 37.37 -13.91 -32.27
C ALA A 40 38.69 -13.25 -32.71
N ALA A 41 39.53 -12.96 -31.68
CA ALA A 41 40.97 -13.10 -31.52
C ALA A 41 41.95 -12.29 -32.43
N PRO A 42 43.29 -12.17 -32.12
CA PRO A 42 44.07 -12.71 -30.98
C PRO A 42 45.05 -11.74 -30.27
N ALA A 43 45.55 -12.23 -29.17
CA ALA A 43 46.77 -12.04 -28.38
C ALA A 43 47.89 -11.05 -28.76
N GLY A 44 48.42 -10.37 -27.73
CA GLY A 44 49.76 -9.75 -27.77
C GLY A 44 50.25 -9.44 -26.35
N GLN A 45 51.31 -10.09 -26.01
CA GLN A 45 52.06 -10.11 -24.74
C GLN A 45 52.91 -8.85 -24.48
N LEU A 46 53.40 -8.83 -23.21
CA LEU A 46 54.68 -8.26 -22.69
C LEU A 46 54.54 -6.90 -22.02
N LEU A 47 55.12 -6.59 -20.92
CA LEU A 47 56.22 -7.08 -20.10
C LEU A 47 56.15 -6.54 -18.68
N ALA A 48 56.73 -7.29 -17.76
CA ALA A 48 57.03 -6.93 -16.39
C ALA A 48 58.29 -6.04 -16.28
N SER A 49 58.41 -5.29 -15.23
CA SER A 49 59.71 -5.00 -14.64
C SER A 49 59.65 -4.58 -13.17
N ASP A 50 60.32 -5.36 -12.40
CA ASP A 50 60.89 -5.30 -11.06
C ASP A 50 61.34 -3.95 -10.52
N ALA A 51 61.24 -3.84 -9.18
CA ALA A 51 62.36 -3.56 -8.24
C ALA A 51 61.77 -3.34 -6.84
N ALA A 52 61.90 -4.17 -5.93
CA ALA A 52 62.91 -4.61 -4.99
C ALA A 52 63.31 -3.56 -3.91
N ALA A 53 62.88 -3.94 -2.69
CA ALA A 53 63.59 -3.97 -1.42
C ALA A 53 64.13 -2.66 -0.75
N ALA A 54 63.71 -2.45 0.49
CA ALA A 54 64.65 -2.39 1.60
C ALA A 54 64.01 -2.56 2.95
N SER A 55 64.50 -3.52 3.67
CA SER A 55 64.27 -3.90 5.06
C SER A 55 64.93 -2.91 6.03
N ALA A 56 64.30 -2.66 7.17
CA ALA A 56 64.99 -2.50 8.44
C ALA A 56 64.08 -2.83 9.63
N ALA A 57 64.51 -3.83 10.37
CA ALA A 57 63.95 -4.28 11.61
C ALA A 57 64.29 -3.39 12.78
N ALA A 58 63.38 -3.24 13.76
CA ALA A 58 63.74 -3.03 15.16
C ALA A 58 62.71 -3.68 16.05
N THR A 59 63.16 -4.58 16.84
CA THR A 59 62.50 -5.36 17.92
C THR A 59 62.25 -4.49 19.14
N ALA A 60 61.15 -4.73 19.83
CA ALA A 60 61.05 -5.21 21.20
C ALA A 60 59.77 -4.76 21.90
N ASP A 61 59.04 -5.70 22.30
CA ASP A 61 58.61 -6.06 23.65
C ASP A 61 57.41 -5.38 24.30
N THR A 62 56.64 -6.32 24.75
CA THR A 62 55.80 -6.46 25.95
C THR A 62 54.34 -6.16 25.83
N SER A 63 53.65 -7.32 25.83
CA SER A 63 52.40 -7.66 26.53
C SER A 63 51.61 -6.49 27.13
N SER A 64 50.43 -6.27 26.59
CA SER A 64 49.28 -5.94 27.41
C SER A 64 48.02 -6.62 26.84
N ALA A 65 47.25 -7.08 27.75
CA ALA A 65 46.07 -7.92 27.56
C ALA A 65 45.11 -7.34 26.52
N ALA A 66 44.60 -8.23 25.66
CA ALA A 66 43.45 -7.99 24.87
C ALA A 66 42.27 -7.71 25.81
N THR A 67 41.91 -6.48 25.99
CA THR A 67 40.55 -6.12 26.33
C THR A 67 39.74 -6.34 25.05
N SER A 68 38.79 -7.28 25.13
CA SER A 68 37.71 -7.42 24.17
C SER A 68 37.11 -6.03 23.94
N ASP A 69 37.24 -5.51 22.72
CA ASP A 69 36.34 -4.47 22.25
C ASP A 69 34.92 -5.06 22.35
N SER A 70 34.24 -4.62 23.39
CA SER A 70 32.78 -4.66 23.39
C SER A 70 32.35 -3.82 22.20
N ASP A 71 31.65 -4.41 21.25
CA ASP A 71 30.95 -3.72 20.20
C ASP A 71 30.35 -2.44 20.78
N ALA A 72 30.87 -1.31 20.37
CA ALA A 72 30.22 -0.03 20.61
C ALA A 72 28.88 -0.15 19.87
N ILE A 73 27.83 -0.36 20.64
CA ILE A 73 26.46 -0.24 20.15
C ILE A 73 26.40 1.15 19.57
N SER A 74 26.33 1.24 18.23
CA SER A 74 26.05 2.49 17.54
C SER A 74 24.82 3.10 18.23
N GLU A 75 24.91 4.37 18.56
CA GLU A 75 23.84 5.12 19.23
C GLU A 75 22.53 4.84 18.49
N VAL A 76 21.67 4.01 19.09
CA VAL A 76 20.37 3.65 18.50
C VAL A 76 19.49 4.87 18.65
N VAL A 77 19.25 5.56 17.56
CA VAL A 77 18.26 6.65 17.51
C VAL A 77 16.90 6.00 17.69
N ILE A 78 16.27 6.21 18.83
CA ILE A 78 14.99 5.57 19.14
C ILE A 78 13.86 6.50 18.78
N THR A 79 12.98 5.96 17.97
CA THR A 79 11.80 6.63 17.46
C THR A 79 10.70 6.70 18.55
N GLY A 80 9.90 7.76 18.56
CA GLY A 80 8.79 7.96 19.50
C GLY A 80 9.05 9.03 20.56
N SER A 81 10.29 9.57 20.65
CA SER A 81 10.71 10.64 21.52
C SER A 81 12.00 11.26 20.98
N HIS A 82 12.17 12.57 21.13
CA HIS A 82 13.47 13.24 20.86
C HIS A 82 14.48 13.03 22.01
N LEU A 83 14.04 12.39 23.11
CA LEU A 83 14.86 12.01 24.24
C LEU A 83 15.14 10.51 24.20
N THR A 84 16.35 10.13 23.85
CA THR A 84 16.78 8.75 23.58
C THR A 84 16.67 7.81 24.78
N ARG A 85 15.93 6.68 24.64
CA ARG A 85 15.98 5.48 25.50
C ARG A 85 15.76 4.22 24.68
N GLY A 86 16.43 3.13 25.00
CA GLY A 86 16.34 1.83 24.32
C GLY A 86 14.96 1.19 24.37
N GLY A 87 14.57 0.40 23.36
CA GLY A 87 13.25 -0.16 23.13
C GLY A 87 12.44 -0.60 24.36
N TYR A 88 12.99 -1.46 25.21
CA TYR A 88 12.33 -1.90 26.46
C TYR A 88 12.35 -0.85 27.58
N ASP A 89 13.27 0.13 27.56
CA ASP A 89 13.36 1.21 28.54
C ASP A 89 12.53 2.43 28.16
N SER A 90 11.94 2.44 26.98
CA SER A 90 11.06 3.51 26.51
C SER A 90 9.70 3.48 27.23
N PRO A 91 9.13 4.64 27.60
CA PRO A 91 7.78 4.71 28.15
C PRO A 91 6.70 4.28 27.12
N GLN A 92 6.99 4.35 25.81
CA GLN A 92 6.17 3.79 24.74
C GLN A 92 6.77 2.48 24.21
N PRO A 93 5.93 1.52 23.76
CA PRO A 93 6.42 0.34 23.09
C PRO A 93 7.13 0.71 21.78
N VAL A 94 8.37 0.26 21.63
CA VAL A 94 9.16 0.39 20.40
C VAL A 94 9.74 -0.97 20.05
N THR A 95 9.33 -1.52 18.91
CA THR A 95 9.91 -2.72 18.34
C THR A 95 11.01 -2.33 17.37
N SER A 96 12.26 -2.69 17.69
CA SER A 96 13.41 -2.41 16.83
C SER A 96 13.84 -3.67 16.08
N ILE A 97 13.84 -3.59 14.76
CA ILE A 97 14.26 -4.68 13.86
C ILE A 97 15.73 -4.45 13.49
N SER A 98 16.55 -5.45 13.77
CA SER A 98 17.99 -5.39 13.56
C SER A 98 18.39 -5.61 12.08
N ALA A 99 19.59 -5.11 11.73
CA ALA A 99 20.23 -5.40 10.45
C ALA A 99 20.40 -6.91 10.21
N ALA A 100 20.62 -7.71 11.25
CA ALA A 100 20.77 -9.15 11.14
C ALA A 100 19.47 -9.83 10.66
N SER A 101 18.33 -9.48 11.25
CA SER A 101 17.01 -9.99 10.82
C SER A 101 16.68 -9.56 9.39
N LEU A 102 16.97 -8.29 9.02
CA LEU A 102 16.78 -7.80 7.64
C LEU A 102 17.66 -8.54 6.63
N GLN A 103 18.93 -8.79 6.98
CA GLN A 103 19.84 -9.55 6.12
C GLN A 103 19.43 -11.02 5.99
N ALA A 104 18.95 -11.65 7.07
CA ALA A 104 18.47 -13.03 7.04
C ALA A 104 17.21 -13.16 6.17
N ALA A 105 16.29 -12.23 6.28
CA ALA A 105 15.09 -12.18 5.46
C ALA A 105 15.37 -11.83 3.99
N ALA A 106 16.49 -11.18 3.67
CA ALA A 106 16.92 -10.78 2.33
C ALA A 106 15.78 -10.28 1.42
N PRO A 107 14.95 -9.33 1.87
CA PRO A 107 13.73 -8.98 1.17
C PRO A 107 14.05 -8.34 -0.19
N SER A 108 13.31 -8.71 -1.21
CA SER A 108 13.35 -8.03 -2.51
C SER A 108 12.86 -6.60 -2.40
N ASN A 109 11.83 -6.40 -1.58
CA ASN A 109 11.30 -5.11 -1.17
C ASN A 109 11.17 -5.07 0.36
N ILE A 110 11.50 -3.94 0.98
CA ILE A 110 11.44 -3.80 2.45
C ILE A 110 10.01 -3.93 2.99
N ILE A 111 8.99 -3.57 2.20
CA ILE A 111 7.59 -3.71 2.58
C ILE A 111 7.21 -5.19 2.80
N ASP A 112 7.78 -6.12 2.02
CA ASP A 112 7.52 -7.57 2.17
C ASP A 112 8.00 -8.11 3.51
N PHE A 113 9.02 -7.47 4.07
CA PHE A 113 9.46 -7.77 5.44
C PHE A 113 8.54 -7.08 6.46
N ALA A 114 8.26 -5.79 6.27
CA ALA A 114 7.45 -5.01 7.21
C ALA A 114 6.07 -5.63 7.44
N THR A 115 5.42 -6.14 6.40
CA THR A 115 4.11 -6.83 6.50
C THR A 115 4.15 -8.15 7.27
N THR A 116 5.33 -8.72 7.52
CA THR A 116 5.46 -9.88 8.42
C THR A 116 5.34 -9.52 9.89
N LEU A 117 5.47 -8.24 10.24
CA LEU A 117 5.30 -7.74 11.61
C LEU A 117 3.80 -7.65 11.92
N PRO A 118 3.31 -8.26 13.02
CA PRO A 118 1.88 -8.33 13.31
C PRO A 118 1.15 -6.99 13.32
N ALA A 119 1.80 -5.95 13.86
CA ALA A 119 1.22 -4.60 13.91
C ALA A 119 1.12 -3.92 12.54
N LEU A 120 1.76 -4.45 11.48
CA LEU A 120 1.82 -3.89 10.13
C LEU A 120 1.11 -4.76 9.08
N ALA A 121 0.39 -5.78 9.49
CA ALA A 121 -0.26 -6.73 8.57
C ALA A 121 -1.25 -6.09 7.57
N GLY A 122 -1.87 -4.96 7.95
CA GLY A 122 -2.80 -4.22 7.08
C GLY A 122 -2.14 -3.26 6.09
N SER A 123 -0.83 -3.34 5.88
CA SER A 123 -0.09 -2.46 4.96
C SER A 123 -0.35 -2.80 3.49
N ALA A 124 -0.36 -1.78 2.64
CA ALA A 124 -0.42 -1.97 1.19
C ALA A 124 0.95 -2.39 0.65
N THR A 125 0.93 -3.38 -0.23
CA THR A 125 2.10 -3.84 -1.00
C THR A 125 1.82 -3.66 -2.49
N PRO A 126 2.81 -3.67 -3.37
CA PRO A 126 2.56 -3.63 -4.80
C PRO A 126 1.58 -4.71 -5.28
N ASP A 127 1.60 -5.89 -4.64
CA ASP A 127 0.76 -7.02 -5.03
C ASP A 127 -0.71 -6.81 -4.65
N ASN A 128 -0.99 -6.33 -3.42
CA ASN A 128 -2.36 -6.15 -2.94
C ASN A 128 -2.98 -4.80 -3.32
N SER A 129 -2.19 -3.83 -3.77
CA SER A 129 -2.63 -2.52 -4.28
C SER A 129 -2.74 -2.46 -5.80
N SER A 130 -2.32 -3.50 -6.53
CA SER A 130 -2.31 -3.54 -7.99
C SER A 130 -3.68 -3.30 -8.65
N GLY A 131 -4.76 -3.56 -7.92
CA GLY A 131 -6.14 -3.32 -8.36
C GLY A 131 -6.67 -1.90 -8.14
N ALA A 132 -5.89 -1.00 -7.57
CA ALA A 132 -6.27 0.39 -7.31
C ALA A 132 -6.18 1.21 -8.60
N LEU A 133 -7.26 1.24 -9.39
CA LEU A 133 -7.31 1.96 -10.66
C LEU A 133 -7.90 3.37 -10.50
N SER A 134 -7.36 4.33 -11.23
CA SER A 134 -7.86 5.73 -11.32
C SER A 134 -7.65 6.58 -10.07
N ASN A 135 -6.77 6.20 -9.17
CA ASN A 135 -6.47 6.98 -7.96
C ASN A 135 -4.96 7.19 -7.69
N GLY A 136 -4.08 6.68 -8.58
CA GLY A 136 -2.63 6.81 -8.42
C GLY A 136 -2.01 5.91 -7.36
N GLU A 137 -2.74 4.90 -6.88
CA GLU A 137 -2.27 4.01 -5.82
C GLU A 137 -1.86 2.61 -6.32
N ALA A 138 -2.00 2.32 -7.61
CA ALA A 138 -1.62 1.01 -8.13
C ALA A 138 -0.13 0.74 -7.91
N GLY A 139 0.16 -0.38 -7.24
CA GLY A 139 1.53 -0.76 -6.90
C GLY A 139 2.19 0.05 -5.77
N VAL A 140 1.45 0.88 -5.02
CA VAL A 140 1.96 1.61 -3.85
C VAL A 140 2.32 0.64 -2.73
N ALA A 141 3.48 0.87 -2.11
CA ALA A 141 3.89 0.23 -0.86
C ALA A 141 3.69 1.21 0.31
N ALA A 142 2.58 1.14 1.02
CA ALA A 142 2.23 2.06 2.11
C ALA A 142 2.00 1.32 3.43
N LEU A 143 2.64 1.81 4.49
CA LEU A 143 2.59 1.19 5.81
C LEU A 143 1.31 1.58 6.58
N ASN A 144 0.73 0.61 7.28
CA ASN A 144 -0.51 0.75 8.04
C ASN A 144 -0.39 0.09 9.41
N LEU A 145 -0.14 0.90 10.41
CA LEU A 145 0.08 0.43 11.77
C LEU A 145 -1.25 0.15 12.46
N ARG A 146 -1.40 -1.08 13.01
CA ARG A 146 -2.61 -1.56 13.70
C ARG A 146 -3.90 -1.42 12.88
N ASN A 147 -3.79 -1.39 11.56
CA ASN A 147 -4.93 -1.22 10.65
C ASN A 147 -5.74 0.09 10.87
N LEU A 148 -5.13 1.11 11.47
CA LEU A 148 -5.76 2.42 11.72
C LEU A 148 -5.85 3.30 10.45
N GLY A 149 -5.18 2.91 9.39
CA GLY A 149 -5.09 3.60 8.10
C GLY A 149 -3.68 4.05 7.74
N THR A 150 -3.34 3.95 6.46
CA THR A 150 -2.04 4.34 5.93
C THR A 150 -1.72 5.82 6.15
N ASN A 151 -2.74 6.69 6.09
CA ASN A 151 -2.61 8.13 6.35
C ASN A 151 -2.55 8.51 7.85
N ARG A 152 -2.63 7.53 8.76
CA ARG A 152 -2.47 7.68 10.23
C ARG A 152 -1.19 7.01 10.75
N THR A 153 -0.35 6.55 9.84
CA THR A 153 0.95 5.94 10.11
C THR A 153 2.04 6.85 9.56
N LEU A 154 2.81 7.46 10.45
CA LEU A 154 3.90 8.35 10.01
C LEU A 154 5.13 7.53 9.61
N VAL A 155 5.63 7.78 8.41
CA VAL A 155 6.86 7.17 7.89
C VAL A 155 7.99 8.19 7.94
N LEU A 156 9.09 7.82 8.60
CA LEU A 156 10.31 8.61 8.71
C LEU A 156 11.51 7.85 8.13
N VAL A 157 12.51 8.59 7.70
CA VAL A 157 13.85 8.10 7.37
C VAL A 157 14.84 8.91 8.22
N ASP A 158 15.56 8.23 9.10
CA ASP A 158 16.45 8.86 10.08
C ASP A 158 15.77 9.98 10.90
N GLY A 159 14.50 9.79 11.27
CA GLY A 159 13.73 10.74 12.05
C GLY A 159 13.09 11.88 11.26
N GLN A 160 13.28 11.95 9.95
CA GLN A 160 12.79 13.03 9.08
C GLN A 160 11.66 12.54 8.18
N ARG A 161 10.70 13.42 7.87
CA ARG A 161 9.58 13.08 6.97
C ARG A 161 10.06 12.78 5.56
N TRP A 162 9.38 11.85 4.90
CA TRP A 162 9.59 11.54 3.50
C TRP A 162 8.49 12.15 2.63
N ALA A 163 8.80 12.49 1.38
CA ALA A 163 7.83 13.08 0.45
C ALA A 163 6.62 12.18 0.25
N PRO A 164 5.38 12.72 0.26
CA PRO A 164 4.20 11.97 -0.13
C PRO A 164 4.28 11.55 -1.59
N SER A 165 3.67 10.43 -1.90
CA SER A 165 3.67 9.84 -3.25
C SER A 165 2.28 9.79 -3.88
N THR A 166 1.25 10.15 -3.13
CA THR A 166 -0.14 10.21 -3.59
C THR A 166 -0.84 11.44 -3.00
N ILE A 167 -1.97 11.82 -3.57
CA ILE A 167 -2.77 12.95 -3.09
C ILE A 167 -3.33 12.73 -1.68
N GLU A 168 -3.48 11.48 -1.24
CA GLU A 168 -3.86 11.10 0.12
C GLU A 168 -2.71 11.25 1.13
N GLY A 169 -1.53 11.66 0.68
CA GLY A 169 -0.36 11.87 1.53
C GLY A 169 0.39 10.59 1.89
N LEU A 170 0.17 9.50 1.17
CA LEU A 170 0.85 8.22 1.41
C LEU A 170 2.31 8.29 0.98
N VAL A 171 3.19 7.73 1.79
CA VAL A 171 4.60 7.54 1.44
C VAL A 171 4.78 6.17 0.79
N ASP A 172 5.18 6.16 -0.48
CA ASP A 172 5.55 4.93 -1.16
C ASP A 172 6.96 4.48 -0.75
N VAL A 173 7.04 3.43 0.05
CA VAL A 173 8.31 2.86 0.55
C VAL A 173 9.24 2.39 -0.59
N ASN A 174 8.68 2.16 -1.80
CA ASN A 174 9.48 1.86 -2.99
C ASN A 174 10.45 2.98 -3.38
N THR A 175 10.19 4.21 -2.96
CA THR A 175 11.02 5.39 -3.29
C THR A 175 12.16 5.63 -2.29
N ILE A 176 12.18 4.92 -1.15
CA ILE A 176 13.21 5.04 -0.11
C ILE A 176 14.48 4.25 -0.51
N PRO A 177 15.70 4.70 -0.13
CA PRO A 177 16.95 4.02 -0.46
C PRO A 177 17.15 2.75 0.37
N GLN A 178 16.44 1.66 0.03
CA GLN A 178 16.38 0.43 0.79
C GLN A 178 17.73 -0.27 1.01
N SER A 179 18.71 -0.06 0.11
CA SER A 179 20.05 -0.66 0.21
C SER A 179 20.89 -0.16 1.39
N LEU A 180 20.50 0.97 1.98
CA LEU A 180 21.15 1.56 3.16
C LEU A 180 20.43 1.26 4.46
N ILE A 181 19.23 0.67 4.44
CA ILE A 181 18.47 0.40 5.65
C ILE A 181 19.18 -0.66 6.50
N THR A 182 19.53 -0.28 7.72
CA THR A 182 20.15 -1.16 8.74
C THR A 182 19.23 -1.47 9.90
N GLY A 183 18.11 -0.78 10.01
CA GLY A 183 17.13 -1.00 11.06
C GLY A 183 15.77 -0.42 10.72
N ILE A 184 14.76 -0.92 11.39
CA ILE A 184 13.40 -0.37 11.35
C ILE A 184 12.91 -0.27 12.78
N ASP A 185 12.59 0.94 13.22
CA ASP A 185 11.93 1.19 14.49
C ASP A 185 10.43 1.37 14.27
N VAL A 186 9.64 0.58 14.97
CA VAL A 186 8.17 0.64 14.96
C VAL A 186 7.70 1.08 16.33
N THR A 187 7.32 2.35 16.45
CA THR A 187 6.71 2.90 17.66
C THR A 187 5.20 2.78 17.56
N THR A 188 4.61 2.00 18.46
CA THR A 188 3.16 1.80 18.51
C THR A 188 2.53 2.71 19.57
N GLY A 189 1.37 3.31 19.22
CA GLY A 189 0.67 4.31 20.05
C GLY A 189 0.98 5.74 19.63
N GLY A 190 0.19 6.67 20.14
CA GLY A 190 0.23 8.06 19.72
C GLY A 190 1.58 8.73 19.89
N ALA A 191 2.08 9.33 18.83
CA ALA A 191 3.36 10.03 18.79
C ALA A 191 3.24 11.45 18.20
N SER A 192 2.02 11.99 18.08
CA SER A 192 1.81 13.32 17.50
C SER A 192 2.44 14.44 18.33
N ALA A 193 2.61 14.27 19.63
CA ALA A 193 3.28 15.23 20.49
C ALA A 193 4.79 15.36 20.19
N ALA A 194 5.43 14.29 19.69
CA ALA A 194 6.80 14.30 19.25
C ALA A 194 6.94 14.68 17.76
N TYR A 195 6.13 14.09 16.88
CA TYR A 195 6.35 14.15 15.42
C TYR A 195 5.22 14.83 14.63
N GLY A 196 4.21 15.40 15.28
CA GLY A 196 3.12 16.13 14.64
C GLY A 196 2.09 15.23 13.97
N SER A 197 1.36 15.79 13.01
CA SER A 197 0.26 15.14 12.31
C SER A 197 0.67 13.85 11.60
N GLY A 198 -0.26 12.89 11.55
CA GLY A 198 -0.07 11.58 10.91
C GLY A 198 0.47 10.50 11.84
N ALA A 199 1.01 10.85 13.02
CA ALA A 199 1.54 9.89 14.00
C ALA A 199 0.48 9.39 15.00
N VAL A 200 -0.76 9.22 14.57
CA VAL A 200 -1.88 8.76 15.42
C VAL A 200 -1.77 7.28 15.75
N GLY A 201 -1.54 6.44 14.75
CA GLY A 201 -1.29 5.00 14.92
C GLY A 201 0.10 4.73 15.47
N GLY A 202 1.02 5.63 15.23
CA GLY A 202 2.43 5.56 15.59
C GLY A 202 3.36 5.99 14.48
N VAL A 203 4.63 5.61 14.60
CA VAL A 203 5.71 6.00 13.70
C VAL A 203 6.51 4.78 13.26
N ILE A 204 6.89 4.76 12.00
CA ILE A 204 7.86 3.81 11.46
C ILE A 204 9.03 4.59 10.93
N ASN A 205 10.22 4.34 11.49
CA ASN A 205 11.44 5.02 11.14
C ASN A 205 12.44 4.04 10.53
N PHE A 206 12.88 4.33 9.32
CA PHE A 206 13.93 3.58 8.64
C PHE A 206 15.27 4.18 8.96
N ILE A 207 16.18 3.39 9.53
CA ILE A 207 17.51 3.81 9.94
C ILE A 207 18.51 3.48 8.83
N LEU A 208 19.25 4.48 8.35
CA LEU A 208 20.21 4.34 7.27
C LEU A 208 21.65 4.20 7.79
N ASP A 209 22.47 3.41 7.10
CA ASP A 209 23.92 3.31 7.30
C ASP A 209 24.64 4.52 6.65
N LYS A 210 24.65 5.65 7.35
CA LYS A 210 25.25 6.91 6.84
C LYS A 210 26.77 6.99 6.99
N GLN A 211 27.37 6.10 7.79
CA GLN A 211 28.79 6.11 8.11
C GLN A 211 29.59 5.00 7.40
N PHE A 212 28.95 4.26 6.51
CA PHE A 212 29.59 3.16 5.80
C PHE A 212 30.87 3.64 5.09
N THR A 213 31.97 2.93 5.33
CA THR A 213 33.26 3.15 4.67
C THR A 213 33.70 1.89 3.95
N GLY A 214 34.10 2.02 2.68
CA GLY A 214 34.45 0.90 1.83
C GLY A 214 33.55 0.75 0.62
N ILE A 215 33.47 -0.44 0.04
CA ILE A 215 32.60 -0.77 -1.10
C ILE A 215 31.83 -2.04 -0.77
N LYS A 216 30.51 -1.98 -0.89
CA LYS A 216 29.61 -3.11 -0.71
C LYS A 216 28.76 -3.27 -1.97
N ALA A 217 28.74 -4.46 -2.54
CA ALA A 217 27.91 -4.80 -3.70
C ALA A 217 27.15 -6.09 -3.45
N SER A 218 25.89 -6.17 -3.88
CA SER A 218 25.10 -7.38 -3.80
C SER A 218 24.31 -7.63 -5.07
N TYR A 219 24.04 -8.91 -5.35
CA TYR A 219 23.12 -9.36 -6.39
C TYR A 219 22.23 -10.46 -5.84
N GLN A 220 20.94 -10.37 -6.12
CA GLN A 220 19.94 -11.37 -5.76
C GLN A 220 19.15 -11.78 -6.98
N TYR A 221 18.81 -13.07 -7.04
CA TYR A 221 17.87 -13.65 -8.00
C TYR A 221 16.85 -14.48 -7.23
N GLY A 222 15.58 -14.24 -7.48
CA GLY A 222 14.48 -14.96 -6.87
C GLY A 222 13.45 -15.41 -7.90
N GLU A 223 12.58 -16.36 -7.51
CA GLU A 223 11.55 -16.89 -8.39
C GLU A 223 10.42 -17.51 -7.56
N TYR A 224 9.15 -17.34 -8.00
CA TYR A 224 8.01 -18.06 -7.47
C TYR A 224 7.92 -19.44 -8.11
N GLN A 225 7.82 -20.47 -7.28
CA GLN A 225 7.88 -21.87 -7.76
C GLN A 225 6.78 -22.21 -8.75
N ASP A 226 5.54 -21.76 -8.47
CA ASP A 226 4.37 -22.16 -9.24
C ASP A 226 4.13 -21.28 -10.49
N TYR A 227 4.76 -20.10 -10.52
CA TYR A 227 4.56 -19.12 -11.60
C TYR A 227 5.81 -18.83 -12.42
N GLY A 228 7.00 -19.17 -11.91
CA GLY A 228 8.26 -18.98 -12.63
C GLY A 228 8.61 -17.50 -12.89
N ASP A 229 8.11 -16.59 -12.05
CA ASP A 229 8.37 -15.17 -12.18
C ASP A 229 9.72 -14.79 -11.55
N PRO A 230 10.71 -14.32 -12.36
CA PRO A 230 12.04 -14.01 -11.87
C PRO A 230 12.15 -12.58 -11.36
N THR A 231 12.60 -12.46 -10.12
CA THR A 231 13.00 -11.19 -9.52
C THR A 231 14.52 -11.02 -9.56
N ARG A 232 15.00 -9.80 -9.74
CA ARG A 232 16.43 -9.46 -9.76
C ARG A 232 16.66 -8.17 -9.00
N LYS A 233 17.64 -8.17 -8.10
CA LYS A 233 18.04 -6.99 -7.35
C LYS A 233 19.56 -6.85 -7.36
N PHE A 234 20.03 -5.67 -7.69
CA PHE A 234 21.44 -5.29 -7.61
C PHE A 234 21.58 -4.05 -6.71
N THR A 235 22.54 -4.07 -5.80
CA THR A 235 22.88 -2.91 -4.96
C THR A 235 24.37 -2.64 -4.99
N LEU A 236 24.73 -1.36 -4.90
CA LEU A 236 26.11 -0.91 -4.77
C LEU A 236 26.13 0.25 -3.76
N THR A 237 27.01 0.14 -2.73
CA THR A 237 27.27 1.21 -1.77
C THR A 237 28.75 1.45 -1.71
N ALA A 238 29.16 2.71 -1.71
CA ALA A 238 30.56 3.11 -1.59
C ALA A 238 30.66 4.33 -0.66
N GLY A 239 31.57 4.29 0.32
CA GLY A 239 31.80 5.38 1.25
C GLY A 239 33.29 5.56 1.51
N ALA A 240 33.70 6.79 1.75
CA ALA A 240 35.09 7.12 2.03
C ALA A 240 35.21 8.37 2.91
N GLY A 241 36.11 8.30 3.87
CA GLY A 241 36.54 9.47 4.63
C GLY A 241 37.54 10.32 3.85
N PHE A 242 37.57 11.62 4.07
CA PHE A 242 38.53 12.57 3.53
C PHE A 242 38.94 13.63 4.58
N ALA A 243 39.93 14.47 4.25
CA ALA A 243 40.41 15.55 5.13
C ALA A 243 40.78 15.07 6.54
N ASP A 244 41.60 14.00 6.62
CA ASP A 244 42.07 13.38 7.88
C ASP A 244 40.92 12.89 8.79
N GLY A 245 39.84 12.39 8.18
CA GLY A 245 38.66 11.84 8.88
C GLY A 245 37.58 12.87 9.22
N ARG A 246 37.81 14.15 8.92
CA ARG A 246 36.82 15.22 9.18
C ARG A 246 35.71 15.28 8.15
N GLY A 247 35.86 14.65 7.02
CA GLY A 247 34.81 14.58 5.99
C GLY A 247 34.49 13.15 5.63
N HIS A 248 33.24 12.90 5.25
CA HIS A 248 32.78 11.62 4.77
C HIS A 248 31.89 11.82 3.54
N VAL A 249 32.05 10.93 2.55
CA VAL A 249 31.17 10.85 1.39
C VAL A 249 30.62 9.45 1.26
N LEU A 250 29.34 9.35 0.95
CA LEU A 250 28.63 8.09 0.77
C LEU A 250 27.82 8.16 -0.51
N PHE A 251 27.82 7.08 -1.26
CA PHE A 251 26.93 6.83 -2.40
C PHE A 251 26.32 5.45 -2.26
N SER A 252 25.04 5.31 -2.56
CA SER A 252 24.35 4.02 -2.66
C SER A 252 23.38 4.02 -3.83
N GLY A 253 23.27 2.87 -4.51
CA GLY A 253 22.36 2.68 -5.61
C GLY A 253 21.73 1.28 -5.59
N GLU A 254 20.49 1.21 -6.04
CA GLU A 254 19.71 -0.02 -6.14
C GLU A 254 19.01 -0.09 -7.50
N LEU A 255 19.02 -1.27 -8.10
CA LEU A 255 18.24 -1.64 -9.28
C LEU A 255 17.45 -2.90 -8.95
N TYR A 256 16.15 -2.86 -9.11
CA TYR A 256 15.25 -4.00 -8.93
C TYR A 256 14.36 -4.17 -10.16
N GLY A 257 14.05 -5.40 -10.50
CA GLY A 257 13.11 -5.76 -11.56
C GLY A 257 12.40 -7.07 -11.27
N ASP A 258 11.11 -7.07 -11.56
CA ASP A 258 10.17 -8.16 -11.42
C ASP A 258 9.32 -8.20 -12.70
N ASN A 259 9.17 -9.37 -13.32
CA ASN A 259 8.39 -9.48 -14.55
C ASN A 259 6.87 -9.53 -14.30
N GLY A 260 6.47 -9.80 -13.05
CA GLY A 260 5.09 -9.89 -12.62
C GLY A 260 4.39 -11.21 -12.96
N ILE A 261 3.36 -11.49 -12.19
CA ILE A 261 2.45 -12.62 -12.41
C ILE A 261 1.13 -12.02 -12.90
N LEU A 262 1.05 -11.83 -14.21
CA LEU A 262 -0.10 -11.20 -14.86
C LEU A 262 -1.02 -12.25 -15.48
N ASN A 263 -2.33 -12.00 -15.43
CA ASN A 263 -3.32 -12.76 -16.21
C ASN A 263 -3.30 -14.27 -15.92
N THR A 264 -3.28 -14.66 -14.65
CA THR A 264 -3.23 -16.05 -14.19
C THR A 264 -4.45 -16.42 -13.34
N VAL A 265 -4.69 -17.73 -13.21
CA VAL A 265 -5.69 -18.30 -12.29
C VAL A 265 -4.93 -19.13 -11.26
N PRO A 266 -4.91 -18.75 -9.99
CA PRO A 266 -4.38 -19.60 -8.94
C PRO A 266 -5.17 -20.92 -8.85
N ALA A 267 -4.45 -22.03 -8.62
CA ALA A 267 -5.09 -23.35 -8.55
C ALA A 267 -6.17 -23.46 -7.46
N TYR A 268 -6.06 -22.67 -6.39
CA TYR A 268 -7.06 -22.65 -5.34
C TYR A 268 -8.33 -21.86 -5.72
N ASP A 269 -8.34 -21.10 -6.84
CA ASP A 269 -9.49 -20.30 -7.32
C ASP A 269 -10.33 -20.99 -8.41
N GLU A 270 -9.91 -22.15 -8.91
CA GLU A 270 -10.53 -22.81 -10.08
C GLU A 270 -11.98 -23.29 -9.89
N ALA A 271 -12.54 -23.23 -8.69
CA ALA A 271 -13.80 -23.88 -8.35
C ALA A 271 -15.04 -22.97 -8.37
N GLY A 272 -14.94 -21.69 -8.80
CA GLY A 272 -16.05 -20.73 -8.70
C GLY A 272 -16.56 -20.60 -7.26
N TYR A 273 -15.64 -20.41 -6.33
CA TYR A 273 -15.95 -20.40 -4.89
C TYR A 273 -16.32 -18.99 -4.43
N PHE A 274 -17.60 -18.63 -4.58
CA PHE A 274 -18.12 -17.32 -4.23
C PHE A 274 -19.27 -17.36 -3.23
N ALA A 275 -19.55 -16.23 -2.61
CA ALA A 275 -20.73 -15.99 -1.82
C ALA A 275 -21.79 -15.24 -2.63
N MET A 276 -23.06 -15.54 -2.39
CA MET A 276 -24.19 -14.87 -3.02
C MET A 276 -25.41 -14.82 -2.09
N ALA A 277 -26.30 -13.86 -2.31
CA ALA A 277 -27.59 -13.83 -1.65
C ALA A 277 -28.43 -15.05 -2.06
N ASN A 278 -29.08 -15.70 -1.09
CA ASN A 278 -29.99 -16.81 -1.35
C ASN A 278 -31.34 -16.30 -1.88
N SER A 279 -32.10 -17.15 -2.55
CA SER A 279 -33.44 -16.80 -3.03
C SER A 279 -34.43 -16.61 -1.85
N ALA A 280 -35.39 -15.70 -2.03
CA ALA A 280 -36.45 -15.49 -1.06
C ALA A 280 -37.23 -16.78 -0.72
N ALA A 281 -37.40 -17.64 -1.69
CA ALA A 281 -38.07 -18.93 -1.51
C ALA A 281 -37.27 -19.87 -0.59
N ASN A 282 -35.94 -19.94 -0.78
CA ASN A 282 -35.08 -20.78 0.03
C ASN A 282 -34.97 -20.23 1.45
N ILE A 283 -34.88 -18.89 1.60
CA ILE A 283 -34.88 -18.21 2.91
C ILE A 283 -36.18 -18.50 3.66
N ALA A 284 -37.35 -18.38 2.98
CA ALA A 284 -38.65 -18.71 3.55
C ALA A 284 -38.80 -20.20 3.93
N ALA A 285 -38.10 -21.08 3.24
CA ALA A 285 -37.99 -22.51 3.56
C ALA A 285 -36.97 -22.81 4.70
N GLY A 286 -36.40 -21.79 5.34
CA GLY A 286 -35.47 -21.94 6.44
C GLY A 286 -34.02 -22.12 5.97
N GLY A 287 -33.64 -21.70 4.78
CA GLY A 287 -32.25 -21.56 4.34
C GLY A 287 -31.59 -20.29 4.82
N PRO A 288 -30.24 -20.19 4.79
CA PRO A 288 -29.52 -18.99 5.14
C PRO A 288 -29.76 -17.86 4.14
N GLN A 289 -29.52 -16.61 4.56
CA GLN A 289 -29.64 -15.44 3.68
C GLN A 289 -28.48 -15.34 2.67
N VAL A 290 -27.29 -15.77 3.07
CA VAL A 290 -26.08 -15.79 2.24
C VAL A 290 -25.61 -17.24 2.09
N ILE A 291 -25.29 -17.64 0.88
CA ILE A 291 -24.71 -18.95 0.58
C ILE A 291 -23.35 -18.76 -0.08
N ALA A 292 -22.33 -19.42 0.47
CA ALA A 292 -20.98 -19.47 -0.08
C ALA A 292 -20.60 -20.89 -0.46
N GLY A 293 -19.76 -21.05 -1.48
CA GLY A 293 -19.20 -22.33 -1.88
C GLY A 293 -18.98 -22.45 -3.38
N PRO A 294 -18.44 -23.60 -3.84
CA PRO A 294 -18.09 -23.82 -5.23
C PRO A 294 -19.32 -23.88 -6.15
N GLY A 295 -19.08 -23.70 -7.45
CA GLY A 295 -20.12 -23.78 -8.48
C GLY A 295 -21.01 -22.53 -8.52
N THR A 296 -20.52 -21.39 -8.06
CA THR A 296 -21.19 -20.08 -8.11
C THR A 296 -20.60 -19.26 -9.25
N GLY A 297 -21.44 -18.64 -10.05
CA GLY A 297 -21.04 -17.77 -11.16
C GLY A 297 -22.11 -16.73 -11.49
N LEU A 298 -21.89 -15.95 -12.52
CA LEU A 298 -22.78 -14.85 -12.89
C LEU A 298 -23.93 -15.32 -13.77
N SER A 299 -25.09 -14.69 -13.63
CA SER A 299 -26.29 -15.00 -14.40
C SER A 299 -26.63 -13.91 -15.43
N THR A 300 -25.87 -12.82 -15.47
CA THR A 300 -26.21 -11.60 -16.21
C THR A 300 -25.30 -11.29 -17.38
N TYR A 301 -24.21 -12.03 -17.55
CA TYR A 301 -23.32 -11.88 -18.69
C TYR A 301 -22.48 -13.15 -18.98
N THR A 302 -21.97 -13.23 -20.19
CA THR A 302 -21.00 -14.24 -20.65
C THR A 302 -19.92 -13.56 -21.48
N PRO A 303 -18.79 -14.21 -21.70
CA PRO A 303 -17.70 -13.64 -22.51
C PRO A 303 -18.11 -13.18 -23.89
N GLY A 304 -18.88 -13.98 -24.58
CA GLY A 304 -19.32 -13.65 -25.93
C GLY A 304 -20.65 -12.89 -26.01
N GLY A 305 -21.25 -12.58 -24.83
CA GLY A 305 -22.52 -11.86 -24.73
C GLY A 305 -23.73 -12.78 -24.42
N LEU A 306 -24.47 -12.41 -23.39
CA LEU A 306 -25.71 -13.06 -22.93
C LEU A 306 -26.92 -12.13 -23.11
N ILE A 307 -27.97 -12.59 -23.75
CA ILE A 307 -29.22 -11.86 -23.80
C ILE A 307 -29.93 -12.01 -22.44
N THR A 308 -30.18 -10.89 -21.77
CA THR A 308 -30.67 -10.84 -20.38
C THR A 308 -32.15 -10.46 -20.30
N SER A 309 -32.76 -9.97 -21.39
CA SER A 309 -34.18 -9.58 -21.43
C SER A 309 -34.89 -10.02 -22.69
N GLY A 310 -36.23 -9.92 -22.68
CA GLY A 310 -37.07 -10.25 -23.82
C GLY A 310 -37.24 -11.74 -24.07
N ALA A 311 -37.86 -12.10 -25.22
CA ALA A 311 -38.22 -13.46 -25.59
C ALA A 311 -36.99 -14.39 -25.78
N LEU A 312 -35.80 -13.84 -25.95
CA LEU A 312 -34.56 -14.59 -26.17
C LEU A 312 -33.68 -14.65 -24.95
N LYS A 313 -34.16 -14.23 -23.78
CA LYS A 313 -33.42 -14.29 -22.53
C LYS A 313 -32.77 -15.64 -22.31
N GLY A 314 -31.49 -15.63 -21.94
CA GLY A 314 -30.69 -16.84 -21.71
C GLY A 314 -29.93 -17.31 -22.95
N THR A 315 -30.21 -16.76 -24.14
CA THR A 315 -29.40 -17.05 -25.32
C THR A 315 -28.05 -16.35 -25.18
N TYR A 316 -26.94 -17.11 -25.31
CA TYR A 316 -25.61 -16.52 -25.32
C TYR A 316 -24.82 -16.87 -26.58
N PHE A 317 -23.91 -15.98 -26.95
CA PHE A 317 -23.03 -16.09 -28.08
C PHE A 317 -21.71 -16.74 -27.62
N GLY A 318 -21.40 -17.90 -28.22
CA GLY A 318 -20.15 -18.63 -27.91
C GLY A 318 -18.99 -18.22 -28.79
N GLN A 319 -18.17 -19.20 -29.16
CA GLN A 319 -17.01 -18.98 -30.03
C GLN A 319 -17.47 -18.71 -31.48
N VAL A 320 -16.79 -17.75 -32.12
CA VAL A 320 -17.06 -17.43 -33.53
C VAL A 320 -16.48 -18.50 -34.44
N GLY A 321 -17.32 -19.02 -35.33
CA GLY A 321 -16.92 -20.00 -36.35
C GLY A 321 -16.34 -19.37 -37.63
N ALA A 322 -15.95 -20.22 -38.57
CA ALA A 322 -15.37 -19.82 -39.87
C ALA A 322 -16.28 -18.94 -40.73
N ASN A 323 -17.59 -18.96 -40.49
CA ASN A 323 -18.61 -18.14 -41.16
C ASN A 323 -18.76 -16.74 -40.55
N GLY A 324 -17.94 -16.39 -39.54
CA GLY A 324 -17.99 -15.11 -38.84
C GLY A 324 -19.14 -14.99 -37.81
N ALA A 325 -19.99 -16.00 -37.67
CA ALA A 325 -21.05 -16.04 -36.67
C ALA A 325 -20.63 -16.89 -35.46
N ALA A 326 -20.98 -16.47 -34.24
CA ALA A 326 -20.78 -17.25 -33.04
C ALA A 326 -21.82 -18.37 -32.93
N SER A 327 -21.46 -19.45 -32.26
CA SER A 327 -22.43 -20.47 -31.86
C SER A 327 -23.47 -19.88 -30.92
N LEU A 328 -24.73 -20.24 -31.12
CA LEU A 328 -25.83 -19.82 -30.23
C LEU A 328 -26.14 -20.96 -29.25
N ASN A 329 -26.12 -20.66 -27.98
CA ASN A 329 -26.34 -21.58 -26.89
C ASN A 329 -27.42 -21.00 -25.96
N GLN A 330 -28.04 -21.85 -25.16
CA GLN A 330 -29.00 -21.44 -24.14
C GLN A 330 -28.38 -21.69 -22.77
N LEU A 331 -28.29 -20.66 -21.97
CA LEU A 331 -27.75 -20.74 -20.60
C LEU A 331 -28.71 -21.54 -19.72
N ALA A 332 -28.22 -22.61 -19.15
CA ALA A 332 -28.93 -23.32 -18.09
C ALA A 332 -28.69 -22.56 -16.78
N TYR A 333 -29.68 -21.80 -16.35
CA TYR A 333 -29.57 -21.05 -15.09
C TYR A 333 -29.50 -22.02 -13.91
N GLY A 334 -28.62 -21.75 -12.99
CA GLY A 334 -28.50 -22.46 -11.72
C GLY A 334 -29.64 -22.12 -10.75
N SER A 335 -29.65 -22.78 -9.61
CA SER A 335 -30.62 -22.54 -8.54
C SER A 335 -29.94 -22.61 -7.18
N PRO A 336 -30.02 -21.54 -6.35
CA PRO A 336 -30.73 -20.30 -6.62
C PRO A 336 -30.02 -19.43 -7.67
N ALA A 337 -30.80 -18.53 -8.27
CA ALA A 337 -30.30 -17.40 -9.04
C ALA A 337 -30.88 -16.14 -8.40
N THR A 338 -30.01 -15.23 -7.96
CA THR A 338 -30.39 -14.01 -7.21
C THR A 338 -29.48 -12.87 -7.60
N GLY A 339 -30.08 -11.73 -7.93
CA GLY A 339 -29.33 -10.60 -8.49
C GLY A 339 -28.64 -11.01 -9.80
N GLN A 340 -27.36 -10.79 -9.87
CA GLN A 340 -26.55 -11.21 -11.02
C GLN A 340 -25.82 -12.55 -10.83
N TRP A 341 -26.07 -13.27 -9.74
CA TRP A 341 -25.42 -14.52 -9.38
C TRP A 341 -26.33 -15.73 -9.58
N MET A 342 -25.73 -16.88 -9.85
CA MET A 342 -26.39 -18.19 -9.83
C MET A 342 -25.45 -19.26 -9.26
N ARG A 343 -26.03 -20.31 -8.69
CA ARG A 343 -25.29 -21.47 -8.21
C ARG A 343 -25.67 -22.71 -8.98
N GLY A 344 -24.71 -23.43 -9.53
CA GLY A 344 -24.96 -24.54 -10.47
C GLY A 344 -25.38 -24.04 -11.85
N GLY A 345 -26.00 -24.93 -12.63
CA GLY A 345 -26.29 -24.67 -14.04
C GLY A 345 -24.99 -24.53 -14.84
N ASP A 346 -25.00 -23.62 -15.79
CA ASP A 346 -23.84 -23.34 -16.65
C ASP A 346 -22.90 -22.28 -16.07
N TRP A 347 -22.73 -22.24 -14.73
CA TRP A 347 -21.93 -21.25 -14.03
C TRP A 347 -20.49 -21.12 -14.59
N GLN A 348 -19.88 -22.20 -15.05
CA GLN A 348 -18.54 -22.22 -15.61
C GLN A 348 -18.40 -21.46 -16.93
N TYR A 349 -19.48 -21.21 -17.65
CA TYR A 349 -19.46 -20.38 -18.86
C TYR A 349 -19.47 -18.90 -18.55
N THR A 350 -19.79 -18.54 -17.31
CA THR A 350 -19.88 -17.18 -16.83
C THR A 350 -18.71 -16.80 -15.93
N ASP A 351 -18.02 -17.78 -15.37
CA ASP A 351 -16.90 -17.62 -14.43
C ASP A 351 -15.56 -18.02 -15.05
N SER A 352 -15.49 -19.22 -15.60
CA SER A 352 -14.22 -19.78 -16.03
C SER A 352 -13.59 -19.08 -17.23
N GLY A 353 -12.37 -18.66 -17.07
CA GLY A 353 -11.52 -18.12 -18.12
C GLY A 353 -11.61 -16.60 -18.31
N GLN A 354 -12.39 -15.91 -17.47
CA GLN A 354 -12.47 -14.46 -17.47
C GLN A 354 -12.16 -13.83 -16.16
N PHE A 355 -12.80 -14.34 -15.10
CA PHE A 355 -12.62 -13.83 -13.76
C PHE A 355 -11.55 -14.59 -13.00
N GLY A 356 -11.14 -15.76 -13.50
CA GLY A 356 -10.03 -16.49 -12.96
C GLY A 356 -8.66 -15.87 -13.26
N LYS A 357 -8.57 -15.00 -14.25
CA LYS A 357 -7.32 -14.40 -14.69
C LYS A 357 -7.18 -13.01 -14.11
N SER A 358 -6.43 -12.91 -13.03
CA SER A 358 -6.05 -11.62 -12.43
C SER A 358 -4.54 -11.44 -12.37
N GLY A 359 -4.10 -10.22 -12.20
CA GLY A 359 -2.73 -9.94 -11.82
C GLY A 359 -2.55 -10.22 -10.34
N LEU A 360 -1.61 -11.11 -10.01
CA LEU A 360 -1.23 -11.40 -8.63
C LEU A 360 -0.04 -10.54 -8.17
N VAL A 361 0.87 -10.26 -9.09
CA VAL A 361 2.05 -9.42 -8.89
C VAL A 361 2.18 -8.49 -10.09
N PRO A 362 2.29 -7.18 -9.91
CA PRO A 362 2.52 -6.27 -11.03
C PRO A 362 3.93 -6.49 -11.61
N THR A 363 4.10 -6.28 -12.91
CA THR A 363 5.45 -6.07 -13.45
C THR A 363 6.01 -4.80 -12.84
N GLN A 364 7.19 -4.85 -12.24
CA GLN A 364 7.72 -3.68 -11.52
C GLN A 364 9.22 -3.49 -11.74
N LYS A 365 9.63 -2.23 -11.71
CA LYS A 365 11.02 -1.83 -11.72
C LYS A 365 11.23 -0.74 -10.69
N ARG A 366 12.31 -0.87 -9.93
CA ARG A 366 12.69 0.12 -8.94
C ARG A 366 14.13 0.54 -9.15
N GLN A 367 14.40 1.83 -9.04
CA GLN A 367 15.72 2.42 -9.16
C GLN A 367 15.86 3.45 -8.04
N ASN A 368 16.78 3.22 -7.12
CA ASN A 368 17.05 4.15 -6.02
C ASN A 368 18.51 4.56 -6.06
N ALA A 369 18.77 5.81 -5.74
CA ALA A 369 20.12 6.36 -5.56
C ALA A 369 20.12 7.30 -4.37
N PHE A 370 21.19 7.26 -3.57
CA PHE A 370 21.39 8.12 -2.42
C PHE A 370 22.83 8.58 -2.40
N GLY A 371 23.02 9.84 -2.08
CA GLY A 371 24.35 10.44 -1.85
C GLY A 371 24.32 11.31 -0.61
N ARG A 372 25.38 11.21 0.22
CA ARG A 372 25.61 12.07 1.39
C ARG A 372 27.05 12.55 1.37
N ALA A 373 27.23 13.82 1.73
CA ALA A 373 28.53 14.40 2.02
C ALA A 373 28.43 15.12 3.35
N SER A 374 29.32 14.83 4.28
CA SER A 374 29.39 15.50 5.58
C SER A 374 30.78 16.00 5.89
N PHE A 375 30.85 17.01 6.77
CA PHE A 375 32.09 17.61 7.18
C PHE A 375 32.00 18.17 8.60
N ASP A 376 32.93 17.73 9.44
CA ASP A 376 33.13 18.24 10.79
C ASP A 376 33.76 19.64 10.75
N LEU A 377 32.98 20.65 11.09
CA LEU A 377 33.45 22.03 11.21
C LEU A 377 34.35 22.18 12.44
N SER A 378 34.02 21.46 13.51
CA SER A 378 34.75 21.41 14.78
C SER A 378 34.48 20.06 15.46
N ASP A 379 35.16 19.76 16.57
CA ASP A 379 34.96 18.56 17.38
C ASP A 379 33.52 18.41 17.93
N GLY A 380 32.65 19.37 17.69
CA GLY A 380 31.28 19.35 18.21
C GLY A 380 30.21 19.84 17.22
N ALA A 381 30.52 19.93 15.91
CA ALA A 381 29.56 20.36 14.90
C ALA A 381 29.87 19.74 13.54
N GLU A 382 28.90 18.99 12.98
CA GLU A 382 28.90 18.47 11.61
C GLU A 382 27.94 19.30 10.75
N VAL A 383 28.26 19.43 9.47
CA VAL A 383 27.30 19.87 8.42
C VAL A 383 27.24 18.81 7.34
N PHE A 384 26.07 18.64 6.78
CA PHE A 384 25.89 17.60 5.76
C PHE A 384 24.91 18.02 4.66
N LEU A 385 25.08 17.37 3.51
CA LEU A 385 24.18 17.45 2.35
C LEU A 385 23.76 16.04 1.99
N GLU A 386 22.48 15.86 1.74
CA GLU A 386 21.93 14.60 1.25
C GLU A 386 21.13 14.84 -0.04
N ALA A 387 21.22 13.88 -0.96
CA ALA A 387 20.40 13.84 -2.16
C ALA A 387 19.92 12.41 -2.37
N SER A 388 18.63 12.25 -2.61
CA SER A 388 18.05 10.95 -2.94
C SER A 388 17.20 11.04 -4.18
N TYR A 389 17.19 9.95 -4.94
CA TYR A 389 16.32 9.71 -6.09
C TYR A 389 15.72 8.32 -5.95
N GLY A 390 14.41 8.22 -6.00
CA GLY A 390 13.71 6.95 -6.01
C GLY A 390 12.72 6.91 -7.16
N ARG A 391 12.75 5.85 -7.97
CA ARG A 391 11.78 5.64 -9.03
C ARG A 391 11.18 4.25 -8.94
N TYR A 392 9.87 4.19 -8.87
CA TYR A 392 9.06 3.00 -9.08
C TYR A 392 8.35 3.09 -10.42
N TRP A 393 8.33 2.01 -11.18
CA TRP A 393 7.45 1.80 -12.31
C TRP A 393 6.74 0.48 -12.14
N GLY A 394 5.42 0.48 -12.26
CA GLY A 394 4.57 -0.70 -12.12
C GLY A 394 3.57 -0.80 -13.27
N PHE A 395 3.39 -2.00 -13.80
CA PHE A 395 2.33 -2.33 -14.73
C PHE A 395 1.44 -3.40 -14.11
N SER A 396 0.19 -3.03 -13.86
CA SER A 396 -0.81 -3.88 -13.22
C SER A 396 -1.85 -4.35 -14.23
N TYR A 397 -2.25 -5.60 -14.07
CA TYR A 397 -3.38 -6.18 -14.79
C TYR A 397 -4.49 -6.46 -13.77
N TYR A 398 -5.67 -5.89 -13.97
CA TYR A 398 -6.76 -6.07 -13.03
C TYR A 398 -7.74 -7.16 -13.51
N ASP A 399 -8.59 -6.86 -14.51
CA ASP A 399 -9.61 -7.79 -15.02
C ASP A 399 -10.19 -7.29 -16.34
N ALA A 400 -10.99 -8.15 -17.00
CA ALA A 400 -11.74 -7.76 -18.17
C ALA A 400 -12.85 -6.75 -17.81
N PRO A 401 -13.09 -5.72 -18.63
CA PRO A 401 -14.15 -4.75 -18.38
C PRO A 401 -15.53 -5.44 -18.49
N THR A 402 -16.32 -5.30 -17.43
CA THR A 402 -17.65 -5.91 -17.37
C THR A 402 -18.75 -4.94 -17.78
N TYR A 403 -19.65 -5.40 -18.62
CA TYR A 403 -20.91 -4.73 -18.95
C TYR A 403 -22.04 -5.66 -18.53
N THR A 404 -22.69 -5.36 -17.41
CA THR A 404 -23.82 -6.14 -16.91
C THR A 404 -24.99 -6.09 -17.89
N GLY A 405 -25.89 -7.08 -17.84
CA GLY A 405 -26.96 -7.20 -18.79
C GLY A 405 -28.03 -6.11 -18.83
N SER A 406 -27.91 -5.11 -17.95
CA SER A 406 -28.77 -3.91 -17.97
C SER A 406 -28.13 -2.72 -18.71
N THR A 407 -26.82 -2.76 -18.99
CA THR A 407 -26.06 -1.60 -19.50
C THR A 407 -26.00 -1.52 -21.02
N ILE A 408 -26.05 -2.63 -21.74
CA ILE A 408 -26.03 -2.67 -23.19
C ILE A 408 -27.43 -2.97 -23.74
N THR A 409 -27.99 -2.04 -24.54
CA THR A 409 -29.26 -2.24 -25.23
C THR A 409 -29.02 -2.43 -26.72
N ILE A 410 -29.48 -3.54 -27.25
CA ILE A 410 -29.38 -3.89 -28.67
C ILE A 410 -30.72 -3.61 -29.37
N GLN A 411 -30.68 -2.87 -30.44
CA GLN A 411 -31.83 -2.54 -31.27
C GLN A 411 -32.14 -3.69 -32.23
N PRO A 412 -33.43 -3.94 -32.54
CA PRO A 412 -33.84 -5.00 -33.48
C PRO A 412 -33.18 -4.88 -34.87
N ASN A 413 -32.91 -3.67 -35.31
CA ASN A 413 -32.28 -3.37 -36.62
C ASN A 413 -30.75 -3.38 -36.59
N ASN A 414 -30.14 -3.89 -35.52
CA ASN A 414 -28.69 -3.98 -35.44
C ASN A 414 -28.12 -4.80 -36.61
N TYR A 415 -27.16 -4.23 -37.33
CA TYR A 415 -26.60 -4.84 -38.55
C TYR A 415 -25.98 -6.20 -38.30
N PHE A 416 -25.15 -6.36 -37.26
CA PHE A 416 -24.48 -7.64 -36.98
C PHE A 416 -25.48 -8.71 -36.54
N LEU A 417 -26.53 -8.32 -35.80
CA LEU A 417 -27.61 -9.21 -35.43
C LEU A 417 -28.38 -9.69 -36.70
N GLN A 418 -28.72 -8.76 -37.57
CA GLN A 418 -29.48 -9.05 -38.80
C GLN A 418 -28.66 -9.86 -39.81
N SER A 419 -27.36 -9.55 -39.99
CA SER A 419 -26.54 -10.19 -41.02
C SER A 419 -25.96 -11.53 -40.59
N LEU A 420 -25.57 -11.68 -39.35
CA LEU A 420 -24.90 -12.88 -38.84
C LEU A 420 -25.89 -13.90 -38.20
N TYR A 421 -27.04 -13.40 -37.71
CA TYR A 421 -28.01 -14.21 -36.96
C TYR A 421 -29.47 -13.96 -37.46
N PRO A 422 -29.80 -14.10 -38.76
CA PRO A 422 -31.11 -13.77 -39.27
C PRO A 422 -32.24 -14.56 -38.65
N SER A 423 -32.01 -15.81 -38.28
CA SER A 423 -33.03 -16.64 -37.59
C SER A 423 -33.31 -16.18 -36.14
N LEU A 424 -32.33 -15.56 -35.48
CA LEU A 424 -32.49 -14.94 -34.17
C LEU A 424 -33.17 -13.56 -34.34
N ALA A 425 -32.65 -12.75 -35.27
CA ALA A 425 -33.14 -11.42 -35.55
C ALA A 425 -34.64 -11.39 -35.92
N SER A 426 -35.14 -12.38 -36.66
CA SER A 426 -36.56 -12.49 -36.99
C SER A 426 -37.48 -12.67 -35.76
N LYS A 427 -36.95 -13.04 -34.61
CA LYS A 427 -37.71 -13.19 -33.35
C LYS A 427 -37.62 -11.93 -32.47
N VAL A 428 -36.83 -10.94 -32.87
CA VAL A 428 -36.58 -9.70 -32.09
C VAL A 428 -37.42 -8.58 -32.68
N THR A 429 -38.47 -8.20 -31.98
CA THR A 429 -39.36 -7.10 -32.39
C THR A 429 -39.21 -5.85 -31.51
N THR A 430 -38.57 -6.00 -30.35
CA THR A 430 -38.30 -4.94 -29.38
C THR A 430 -36.81 -4.96 -28.97
N PRO A 431 -36.26 -3.85 -28.53
CA PRO A 431 -34.91 -3.84 -27.99
C PRO A 431 -34.72 -4.85 -26.85
N PHE A 432 -33.55 -5.44 -26.74
CA PHE A 432 -33.19 -6.35 -25.67
C PHE A 432 -31.86 -5.94 -25.00
N THR A 433 -31.63 -6.36 -23.78
CA THR A 433 -30.39 -6.11 -23.06
C THR A 433 -29.43 -7.28 -23.21
N LEU A 434 -28.11 -6.93 -23.25
CA LEU A 434 -27.03 -7.89 -23.42
C LEU A 434 -25.94 -7.62 -22.37
N GLY A 435 -25.48 -8.67 -21.71
CA GLY A 435 -24.36 -8.62 -20.79
C GLY A 435 -23.13 -9.32 -21.37
N THR A 436 -22.00 -8.64 -21.33
CA THR A 436 -20.72 -9.17 -21.80
C THR A 436 -19.56 -8.61 -21.00
N THR A 437 -18.46 -9.32 -20.97
CA THR A 437 -17.18 -8.78 -20.46
C THR A 437 -16.34 -8.18 -21.57
N GLY A 438 -16.73 -8.37 -22.82
CA GLY A 438 -15.94 -7.89 -23.95
C GLY A 438 -14.57 -8.57 -24.10
N ALA A 439 -14.25 -9.62 -23.34
CA ALA A 439 -12.93 -10.28 -23.36
C ALA A 439 -12.44 -10.73 -24.74
N GLY A 440 -13.33 -10.83 -25.72
CA GLY A 440 -12.95 -11.15 -27.10
C GLY A 440 -12.47 -9.97 -27.92
N PHE A 441 -12.65 -8.71 -27.47
CA PHE A 441 -12.39 -7.52 -28.27
C PHE A 441 -12.03 -6.28 -27.45
N LEU A 442 -12.30 -6.21 -26.15
CA LEU A 442 -11.90 -5.08 -25.30
C LEU A 442 -10.60 -5.38 -24.57
N THR A 443 -9.84 -4.33 -24.32
CA THR A 443 -8.66 -4.39 -23.47
C THR A 443 -9.08 -4.62 -22.01
N ALA A 444 -8.37 -5.48 -21.29
CA ALA A 444 -8.54 -5.62 -19.85
C ALA A 444 -8.22 -4.30 -19.13
N ALA A 445 -8.78 -4.12 -17.94
CA ALA A 445 -8.40 -3.01 -17.08
C ALA A 445 -6.95 -3.18 -16.64
N GLN A 446 -6.15 -2.17 -16.90
CA GLN A 446 -4.71 -2.14 -16.67
C GLN A 446 -4.31 -0.77 -16.12
N SER A 447 -3.23 -0.72 -15.34
CA SER A 447 -2.61 0.52 -14.91
C SER A 447 -1.12 0.47 -15.21
N ASP A 448 -0.58 1.56 -15.73
CA ASP A 448 0.85 1.82 -15.92
C ASP A 448 1.20 3.04 -15.09
N ASP A 449 1.88 2.80 -13.96
CA ASP A 449 2.17 3.83 -12.97
C ASP A 449 3.67 4.07 -12.86
N THR A 450 4.07 5.32 -12.88
CA THR A 450 5.42 5.76 -12.59
C THR A 450 5.41 6.79 -11.47
N ARG A 451 6.05 6.46 -10.35
CA ARG A 451 6.33 7.39 -9.26
C ARG A 451 7.82 7.65 -9.17
N ALA A 452 8.22 8.91 -9.28
CA ALA A 452 9.62 9.34 -9.20
C ALA A 452 9.76 10.41 -8.12
N SER A 453 10.53 10.12 -7.08
CA SER A 453 10.76 11.00 -5.93
C SER A 453 12.19 11.52 -5.93
N ASP A 454 12.35 12.84 -5.84
CA ASP A 454 13.62 13.54 -5.65
C ASP A 454 13.59 14.25 -4.29
N ARG A 455 14.66 14.15 -3.51
CA ARG A 455 14.80 14.86 -2.23
C ARG A 455 16.22 15.41 -2.09
N PHE A 456 16.31 16.66 -1.68
CA PHE A 456 17.54 17.34 -1.30
C PHE A 456 17.41 17.83 0.14
N LEU A 457 18.44 17.59 0.93
CA LEU A 457 18.48 18.00 2.30
C LEU A 457 19.84 18.62 2.62
N ILE A 458 19.82 19.75 3.30
CA ILE A 458 20.98 20.36 3.95
C ILE A 458 20.73 20.41 5.44
N GLY A 459 21.69 19.99 6.22
CA GLY A 459 21.56 19.98 7.68
C GLY A 459 22.88 20.14 8.38
N GLY A 460 22.76 20.23 9.66
CA GLY A 460 23.90 20.21 10.57
C GLY A 460 23.45 19.84 11.97
N ASP A 461 24.33 19.16 12.69
CA ASP A 461 24.13 18.80 14.09
C ASP A 461 25.37 19.05 14.91
N GLY A 462 25.19 19.01 16.21
CA GLY A 462 26.33 19.22 17.10
C GLY A 462 25.97 19.58 18.52
N HIS A 463 26.92 20.12 19.23
CA HIS A 463 26.80 20.52 20.64
C HIS A 463 27.16 21.97 20.81
N VAL A 464 26.41 22.68 21.67
CA VAL A 464 26.67 24.06 22.06
C VAL A 464 26.50 24.20 23.57
N ALA A 465 27.43 24.91 24.21
CA ALA A 465 27.33 25.24 25.63
C ALA A 465 26.48 26.51 25.81
N LEU A 466 25.31 26.40 26.38
CA LEU A 466 24.39 27.49 26.70
C LEU A 466 23.91 27.37 28.15
N PHE A 467 23.89 28.46 28.93
CA PHE A 467 23.41 28.48 30.32
C PHE A 467 24.08 27.47 31.26
N ASN A 468 25.38 27.20 31.06
CA ASN A 468 26.18 26.18 31.76
C ASN A 468 25.68 24.75 31.57
N MET A 469 25.01 24.48 30.49
CA MET A 469 24.52 23.16 30.05
C MET A 469 25.02 22.91 28.63
N THR A 470 25.23 21.64 28.30
CA THR A 470 25.52 21.21 26.95
C THR A 470 24.22 20.91 26.26
N TRP A 471 23.98 21.60 25.17
CA TRP A 471 22.82 21.34 24.29
C TRP A 471 23.31 20.64 23.03
N LYS A 472 22.74 19.50 22.73
CA LYS A 472 22.81 18.92 21.40
C LYS A 472 21.78 19.67 20.53
N TRP A 473 22.16 20.01 19.32
CA TRP A 473 21.29 20.67 18.36
C TRP A 473 21.32 19.89 17.03
N ASP A 474 20.20 19.85 16.36
CA ASP A 474 20.02 19.36 14.99
C ASP A 474 19.19 20.39 14.24
N THR A 475 19.56 20.68 13.01
CA THR A 475 18.75 21.55 12.14
C THR A 475 18.88 21.09 10.70
N HIS A 476 17.79 21.16 9.98
CA HIS A 476 17.79 20.82 8.56
C HIS A 476 16.76 21.63 7.78
N ALA A 477 16.98 21.67 6.46
CA ALA A 477 16.00 22.08 5.48
C ALA A 477 15.96 21.02 4.37
N SER A 478 14.78 20.55 4.03
CA SER A 478 14.55 19.57 2.96
C SER A 478 13.61 20.12 1.91
N PHE A 479 13.88 19.76 0.66
CA PHE A 479 13.06 20.03 -0.51
C PHE A 479 12.81 18.68 -1.20
N ALA A 480 11.59 18.26 -1.23
CA ALA A 480 11.25 16.96 -1.77
C ALA A 480 10.04 17.06 -2.72
N GLN A 481 10.08 16.31 -3.80
CA GLN A 481 8.95 16.17 -4.71
C GLN A 481 8.80 14.73 -5.17
N THR A 482 7.57 14.32 -5.43
CA THR A 482 7.26 13.06 -6.11
C THR A 482 6.38 13.37 -7.31
N GLN A 483 6.80 12.93 -8.49
CA GLN A 483 5.99 12.92 -9.70
C GLN A 483 5.30 11.57 -9.83
N ASP A 484 3.98 11.61 -9.97
CA ASP A 484 3.14 10.44 -10.22
C ASP A 484 2.49 10.58 -11.60
N ILE A 485 2.68 9.55 -12.43
CA ILE A 485 2.10 9.44 -13.76
C ILE A 485 1.34 8.14 -13.82
N GLU A 486 0.02 8.22 -13.79
CA GLU A 486 -0.87 7.08 -13.96
C GLU A 486 -1.48 7.10 -15.36
N THR A 487 -1.34 6.01 -16.09
CA THR A 487 -1.98 5.78 -17.39
C THR A 487 -2.82 4.52 -17.34
N LEU A 488 -4.04 4.55 -17.87
CA LEU A 488 -4.92 3.38 -18.00
C LEU A 488 -5.06 2.97 -19.47
N PRO A 489 -4.18 2.07 -19.97
CA PRO A 489 -4.12 1.76 -21.39
C PRO A 489 -5.38 1.10 -21.92
N GLY A 490 -5.89 1.56 -23.05
CA GLY A 490 -6.95 0.92 -23.81
C GLY A 490 -8.33 0.98 -23.16
N THR A 491 -8.56 1.91 -22.25
CA THR A 491 -9.89 2.07 -21.63
C THR A 491 -10.94 2.54 -22.64
N THR A 492 -12.21 2.28 -22.34
CA THR A 492 -13.30 2.53 -23.29
C THR A 492 -14.03 3.84 -22.98
N ASN A 493 -14.20 4.69 -23.98
CA ASN A 493 -15.10 5.84 -23.91
C ASN A 493 -16.56 5.37 -23.95
N ASN A 494 -17.34 5.71 -22.93
CA ASN A 494 -18.71 5.20 -22.77
C ASN A 494 -19.65 5.67 -23.92
N ALA A 495 -19.55 6.92 -24.33
CA ALA A 495 -20.38 7.47 -25.42
C ALA A 495 -20.01 6.90 -26.79
N TYR A 496 -18.71 6.76 -27.06
CA TYR A 496 -18.23 6.17 -28.30
C TYR A 496 -18.57 4.70 -28.39
N PHE A 497 -18.45 3.96 -27.29
CA PHE A 497 -18.89 2.56 -27.25
C PHE A 497 -20.38 2.42 -27.50
N ALA A 498 -21.23 3.24 -26.86
CA ALA A 498 -22.67 3.24 -27.08
C ALA A 498 -23.05 3.53 -28.54
N ASN A 499 -22.32 4.47 -29.20
CA ASN A 499 -22.52 4.75 -30.63
C ASN A 499 -22.08 3.56 -31.50
N ALA A 500 -20.92 2.95 -31.21
CA ALA A 500 -20.33 1.89 -32.04
C ALA A 500 -21.13 0.59 -31.98
N ILE A 501 -21.71 0.21 -30.81
CA ILE A 501 -22.56 -0.97 -30.69
C ILE A 501 -23.91 -0.81 -31.42
N ASN A 502 -24.35 0.43 -31.65
CA ASN A 502 -25.61 0.72 -32.36
C ASN A 502 -25.38 0.82 -33.88
N ALA A 503 -25.05 -0.34 -34.48
CA ALA A 503 -24.75 -0.51 -35.89
C ALA A 503 -26.00 -0.74 -36.72
N VAL A 504 -26.14 -0.04 -37.84
CA VAL A 504 -27.25 -0.24 -38.83
C VAL A 504 -26.68 -0.50 -40.21
N ALA A 505 -27.53 -0.98 -41.14
CA ALA A 505 -27.13 -1.18 -42.52
C ALA A 505 -26.91 0.16 -43.22
N GLY A 506 -25.75 0.35 -43.80
CA GLY A 506 -25.40 1.46 -44.68
C GLY A 506 -25.28 1.01 -46.16
N PRO A 507 -24.93 1.93 -47.06
CA PRO A 507 -24.83 1.64 -48.50
C PRO A 507 -23.79 0.61 -48.89
N THR A 508 -22.70 0.50 -48.15
CA THR A 508 -21.54 -0.38 -48.44
C THR A 508 -21.20 -1.31 -47.30
N GLY A 509 -22.01 -1.39 -46.27
CA GLY A 509 -21.75 -2.18 -45.06
C GLY A 509 -22.33 -1.55 -43.78
N PRO A 510 -21.94 -2.01 -42.59
CA PRO A 510 -22.41 -1.43 -41.35
C PRO A 510 -21.93 0.00 -41.13
N VAL A 511 -22.82 0.83 -40.58
CA VAL A 511 -22.54 2.20 -40.12
C VAL A 511 -23.14 2.40 -38.74
N CYS A 512 -22.64 3.36 -37.98
CA CYS A 512 -23.27 3.73 -36.70
C CYS A 512 -24.64 4.37 -36.96
N ALA A 513 -25.64 4.13 -36.12
CA ALA A 513 -27.00 4.62 -36.32
C ALA A 513 -27.09 6.17 -36.25
N SER A 514 -26.26 6.81 -35.43
CA SER A 514 -26.22 8.25 -35.28
C SER A 514 -25.45 8.92 -36.43
N ALA A 515 -26.10 9.81 -37.19
CA ALA A 515 -25.44 10.60 -38.25
C ALA A 515 -24.34 11.52 -37.66
N ALA A 516 -24.54 12.07 -36.47
CA ALA A 516 -23.53 12.85 -35.77
C ALA A 516 -22.30 12.02 -35.40
N ALA A 517 -22.52 10.81 -34.92
CA ALA A 517 -21.43 9.88 -34.61
C ALA A 517 -20.67 9.45 -35.88
N GLN A 518 -21.39 9.21 -37.01
CA GLN A 518 -20.75 8.94 -38.33
C GLN A 518 -19.85 10.11 -38.75
N ALA A 519 -20.35 11.35 -38.63
CA ALA A 519 -19.58 12.54 -38.95
C ALA A 519 -18.35 12.71 -38.02
N ALA A 520 -18.43 12.21 -36.79
CA ALA A 520 -17.33 12.17 -35.82
C ALA A 520 -16.41 10.94 -36.00
N GLY A 521 -16.53 10.17 -37.08
CA GLY A 521 -15.65 9.04 -37.38
C GLY A 521 -16.02 7.72 -36.70
N CYS A 522 -17.26 7.58 -36.25
CA CYS A 522 -17.73 6.33 -35.61
C CYS A 522 -17.57 5.12 -36.51
N VAL A 523 -16.95 4.09 -36.02
CA VAL A 523 -16.81 2.78 -36.66
C VAL A 523 -17.59 1.75 -35.84
N PRO A 524 -18.55 1.02 -36.45
CA PRO A 524 -19.34 0.01 -35.73
C PRO A 524 -18.50 -1.12 -35.18
N ILE A 525 -18.89 -1.60 -33.99
CA ILE A 525 -18.25 -2.70 -33.31
C ILE A 525 -19.18 -3.93 -33.25
N ASN A 526 -18.62 -5.12 -33.52
CA ASN A 526 -19.34 -6.37 -33.39
C ASN A 526 -19.12 -6.97 -32.00
N ILE A 527 -20.17 -7.03 -31.18
CA ILE A 527 -20.10 -7.53 -29.80
C ILE A 527 -20.69 -8.93 -29.64
N PHE A 528 -20.99 -9.62 -30.72
CA PHE A 528 -21.65 -10.93 -30.68
C PHE A 528 -20.64 -12.09 -30.85
N GLY A 529 -20.18 -12.64 -29.74
CA GLY A 529 -19.34 -13.83 -29.69
C GLY A 529 -17.85 -13.59 -29.40
N LEU A 530 -17.25 -14.63 -28.88
CA LEU A 530 -15.79 -14.66 -28.61
C LEU A 530 -15.00 -14.74 -29.92
N GLY A 531 -14.08 -13.81 -30.12
CA GLY A 531 -13.30 -13.70 -31.35
C GLY A 531 -14.05 -13.08 -32.51
N ALA A 532 -15.09 -12.29 -32.25
CA ALA A 532 -15.81 -11.54 -33.28
C ALA A 532 -14.88 -10.61 -34.03
N ALA A 533 -14.85 -10.75 -35.35
CA ALA A 533 -14.01 -9.89 -36.19
C ALA A 533 -14.50 -8.44 -36.12
N GLN A 534 -13.58 -7.53 -35.89
CA GLN A 534 -13.85 -6.10 -35.83
C GLN A 534 -13.54 -5.40 -37.15
N LEU A 535 -14.27 -4.34 -37.44
CA LEU A 535 -13.95 -3.48 -38.56
C LEU A 535 -12.64 -2.72 -38.27
N PRO A 536 -11.83 -2.44 -39.31
CA PRO A 536 -10.65 -1.62 -39.15
C PRO A 536 -10.98 -0.28 -38.48
N GLY A 537 -10.27 0.07 -37.43
CA GLY A 537 -10.47 1.29 -36.66
C GLY A 537 -11.60 1.25 -35.62
N ALA A 538 -12.39 0.17 -35.51
CA ALA A 538 -13.49 0.09 -34.57
C ALA A 538 -13.01 0.18 -33.10
N LEU A 539 -11.95 -0.56 -32.76
CA LEU A 539 -11.38 -0.52 -31.41
C LEU A 539 -10.70 0.83 -31.14
N ALA A 540 -9.97 1.37 -32.10
CA ALA A 540 -9.32 2.69 -31.97
C ALA A 540 -10.33 3.84 -31.79
N TYR A 541 -11.55 3.70 -32.32
CA TYR A 541 -12.62 4.69 -32.13
C TYR A 541 -13.11 4.76 -30.70
N ILE A 542 -13.19 3.63 -30.02
CA ILE A 542 -13.73 3.54 -28.66
C ILE A 542 -12.68 3.62 -27.55
N ALA A 543 -11.42 3.30 -27.85
CA ALA A 543 -10.35 3.19 -26.88
C ALA A 543 -9.58 4.51 -26.71
N GLY A 544 -9.01 4.68 -25.54
CA GLY A 544 -8.06 5.74 -25.20
C GLY A 544 -7.20 5.34 -24.04
N ASP A 545 -6.19 6.16 -23.75
CA ASP A 545 -5.20 5.95 -22.70
C ASP A 545 -5.24 7.13 -21.71
N PRO A 546 -6.29 7.22 -20.85
CA PRO A 546 -6.35 8.27 -19.84
C PRO A 546 -5.05 8.33 -19.05
N THR A 547 -4.47 9.52 -19.01
CA THR A 547 -3.24 9.79 -18.29
C THR A 547 -3.44 11.00 -17.38
N ARG A 548 -2.96 10.86 -16.15
CA ARG A 548 -2.89 11.91 -15.14
C ARG A 548 -1.44 12.12 -14.77
N HIS A 549 -1.03 13.39 -14.70
CA HIS A 549 0.25 13.79 -14.14
C HIS A 549 0.00 14.56 -12.86
N GLU A 550 0.61 14.13 -11.76
CA GLU A 550 0.58 14.86 -10.49
C GLU A 550 2.00 15.01 -9.93
N THR A 551 2.27 16.14 -9.32
CA THR A 551 3.51 16.39 -8.59
C THR A 551 3.16 16.80 -7.17
N PHE A 552 3.66 16.04 -6.21
CA PHE A 552 3.53 16.29 -4.78
C PHE A 552 4.82 16.91 -4.28
N GLU A 553 4.72 18.00 -3.51
CA GLU A 553 5.87 18.72 -2.95
C GLU A 553 5.79 18.71 -1.43
N LEU A 554 6.93 18.52 -0.78
CA LEU A 554 7.13 18.68 0.65
C LEU A 554 8.40 19.54 0.86
N ASP A 555 8.21 20.79 1.27
CA ASP A 555 9.27 21.67 1.72
C ASP A 555 9.23 21.75 3.24
N GLU A 556 10.33 21.48 3.92
CA GLU A 556 10.39 21.40 5.37
C GLU A 556 11.65 22.06 5.90
N GLY A 557 11.54 22.70 7.05
CA GLY A 557 12.66 23.17 7.84
C GLY A 557 12.41 22.94 9.32
N ALA A 558 13.38 22.35 10.03
CA ALA A 558 13.26 22.03 11.43
C ALA A 558 14.54 22.42 12.20
N ALA A 559 14.39 22.66 13.49
CA ALA A 559 15.48 22.87 14.43
C ALA A 559 15.11 22.32 15.80
N ASP A 560 15.97 21.45 16.32
CA ASP A 560 15.78 20.70 17.55
C ASP A 560 16.95 20.93 18.50
N PHE A 561 16.66 21.06 19.79
CA PHE A 561 17.62 21.25 20.84
C PHE A 561 17.34 20.32 22.00
N THR A 562 18.32 19.53 22.42
CA THR A 562 18.17 18.60 23.53
C THR A 562 19.27 18.78 24.58
N THR A 563 18.94 18.60 25.86
CA THR A 563 19.92 18.57 26.95
C THR A 563 19.50 17.58 28.02
N ASN A 564 20.48 16.98 28.69
CA ASN A 564 20.30 16.15 29.87
C ASN A 564 21.09 16.68 31.08
N ASP A 565 21.55 17.92 31.04
CA ASP A 565 22.39 18.53 32.05
C ASP A 565 21.63 19.25 33.17
N ILE A 566 20.30 19.28 33.11
CA ILE A 566 19.47 19.94 34.11
C ILE A 566 19.46 19.10 35.38
N LYS A 567 19.95 19.68 36.49
CA LYS A 567 20.03 18.99 37.78
C LYS A 567 18.65 18.89 38.43
N GLY A 568 18.11 17.70 38.48
CA GLY A 568 16.89 17.35 39.23
C GLY A 568 17.20 16.76 40.61
N TRP A 569 16.18 16.55 41.41
CA TRP A 569 16.30 16.02 42.75
C TRP A 569 16.55 14.52 42.84
N ALA A 570 16.15 13.79 41.81
CA ALA A 570 16.29 12.31 41.75
C ALA A 570 17.21 11.85 40.60
N GLY A 571 17.77 12.78 39.82
CA GLY A 571 18.66 12.52 38.72
C GLY A 571 18.65 13.65 37.69
N PRO A 572 19.38 13.55 36.59
CA PRO A 572 19.38 14.56 35.55
C PRO A 572 17.99 14.60 34.85
N ILE A 573 17.50 15.80 34.61
CA ILE A 573 16.29 16.05 33.83
C ILE A 573 16.71 16.27 32.37
N SER A 574 16.10 15.53 31.46
CA SER A 574 16.29 15.74 30.03
C SER A 574 15.16 16.61 29.47
N VAL A 575 15.52 17.51 28.55
CA VAL A 575 14.57 18.38 27.86
C VAL A 575 14.89 18.40 26.37
N ALA A 576 13.84 18.30 25.53
CA ALA A 576 13.92 18.57 24.10
C ALA A 576 12.97 19.72 23.75
N LEU A 577 13.40 20.61 22.89
CA LEU A 577 12.64 21.73 22.35
C LEU A 577 12.85 21.77 20.86
N GLY A 578 11.80 21.98 20.08
CA GLY A 578 11.95 22.10 18.65
C GLY A 578 10.87 22.94 17.99
N ALA A 579 11.18 23.32 16.75
CA ALA A 579 10.26 24.03 15.88
C ALA A 579 10.41 23.50 14.45
N GLU A 580 9.27 23.36 13.77
CA GLU A 580 9.18 22.86 12.41
C GLU A 580 8.24 23.75 11.60
N GLY A 581 8.59 24.00 10.35
CA GLY A 581 7.71 24.61 9.36
C GLY A 581 7.73 23.81 8.09
N ARG A 582 6.55 23.51 7.54
CA ARG A 582 6.48 22.77 6.26
C ARG A 582 5.38 23.29 5.35
N ARG A 583 5.55 23.06 4.06
CA ARG A 583 4.57 23.29 3.02
C ARG A 583 4.34 21.97 2.27
N GLU A 584 3.09 21.61 2.12
CA GLU A 584 2.67 20.49 1.29
C GLU A 584 1.85 21.02 0.11
N ALA A 585 2.13 20.51 -1.10
CA ALA A 585 1.45 20.96 -2.29
C ALA A 585 1.25 19.82 -3.28
N VAL A 586 0.21 19.97 -4.11
CA VAL A 586 -0.03 19.17 -5.30
C VAL A 586 -0.26 20.08 -6.49
N SER A 587 0.33 19.72 -7.62
CA SER A 587 0.04 20.31 -8.92
C SER A 587 -0.18 19.19 -9.93
N GLY A 588 -1.27 19.27 -10.69
CA GLY A 588 -1.64 18.24 -11.65
C GLY A 588 -2.11 18.81 -12.97
N ASP A 589 -2.04 17.97 -14.00
CA ASP A 589 -2.64 18.22 -15.30
C ASP A 589 -3.26 16.94 -15.89
N VAL A 590 -4.32 17.12 -16.66
CA VAL A 590 -5.08 16.08 -17.34
C VAL A 590 -5.49 16.59 -18.71
N ASP A 591 -5.37 15.74 -19.75
CA ASP A 591 -5.89 16.09 -21.08
C ASP A 591 -7.42 16.23 -21.00
N PRO A 592 -8.01 17.32 -21.51
CA PRO A 592 -9.45 17.56 -21.49
C PRO A 592 -10.32 16.42 -22.05
N ILE A 593 -9.79 15.54 -22.89
CA ILE A 593 -10.52 14.37 -23.40
C ILE A 593 -10.80 13.35 -22.28
N TYR A 594 -10.01 13.32 -21.22
CA TYR A 594 -10.12 12.42 -20.09
C TYR A 594 -10.72 13.08 -18.84
N ASP A 595 -10.97 14.38 -18.92
CA ASP A 595 -11.59 15.15 -17.85
C ASP A 595 -13.12 15.11 -17.99
N PRO A 596 -13.85 14.52 -17.04
CA PRO A 596 -15.30 14.40 -17.08
C PRO A 596 -16.03 15.76 -17.00
N THR A 597 -15.38 16.81 -16.55
CA THR A 597 -15.96 18.18 -16.52
C THR A 597 -16.24 18.71 -17.93
N TYR A 598 -15.58 18.17 -18.96
CA TYR A 598 -15.87 18.45 -20.38
C TYR A 598 -16.94 17.51 -20.97
N GLY A 599 -17.60 16.67 -20.15
CA GLY A 599 -18.65 15.75 -20.59
C GLY A 599 -18.15 14.45 -21.21
N ASN A 600 -16.85 14.16 -21.10
CA ASN A 600 -16.24 12.92 -21.57
C ASN A 600 -16.16 11.91 -20.43
N TYR A 601 -16.88 10.79 -20.56
CA TYR A 601 -16.85 9.73 -19.55
C TYR A 601 -16.25 8.47 -20.13
N TRP A 602 -15.21 7.98 -19.42
CA TRP A 602 -14.51 6.75 -19.73
C TRP A 602 -14.93 5.65 -18.76
N LYS A 603 -14.70 4.42 -19.10
CA LYS A 603 -14.98 3.29 -18.21
C LYS A 603 -14.10 3.39 -16.93
N TYR A 604 -12.83 3.77 -17.10
CA TYR A 604 -11.86 4.07 -16.07
C TYR A 604 -11.07 5.32 -16.47
N GLY A 605 -10.41 5.99 -15.53
CA GLY A 605 -9.53 7.13 -15.82
C GLY A 605 -10.28 8.43 -16.12
N ASN A 606 -11.35 8.70 -15.37
CA ASN A 606 -12.02 10.00 -15.39
C ASN A 606 -11.30 10.92 -14.42
N TYR A 607 -10.21 11.53 -14.86
CA TYR A 607 -9.34 12.33 -14.03
C TYR A 607 -9.74 13.80 -14.02
N VAL A 608 -9.56 14.44 -12.88
CA VAL A 608 -9.66 15.89 -12.72
C VAL A 608 -8.39 16.39 -12.04
N ALA A 609 -7.74 17.38 -12.62
CA ALA A 609 -6.48 17.91 -12.10
C ALA A 609 -6.66 18.61 -10.75
N THR A 610 -5.81 18.30 -9.78
CA THR A 610 -5.78 18.98 -8.49
C THR A 610 -4.60 19.94 -8.43
N ASN A 611 -4.85 21.18 -7.96
CA ASN A 611 -3.80 22.18 -7.77
C ASN A 611 -4.08 22.91 -6.45
N ALA A 612 -3.33 22.56 -5.41
CA ALA A 612 -3.56 23.05 -4.07
C ALA A 612 -2.30 23.01 -3.19
N SER A 613 -2.31 23.74 -2.10
CA SER A 613 -1.27 23.65 -1.09
C SER A 613 -1.75 24.13 0.27
N TYR A 614 -1.08 23.68 1.33
CA TYR A 614 -1.22 24.24 2.67
C TYR A 614 0.13 24.33 3.37
N THR A 615 0.18 25.12 4.44
CA THR A 615 1.36 25.26 5.28
C THR A 615 1.08 24.91 6.72
N VAL A 616 2.10 24.42 7.40
CA VAL A 616 2.06 24.03 8.81
C VAL A 616 3.22 24.70 9.54
N ALA A 617 2.98 25.21 10.73
CA ALA A 617 3.99 25.71 11.64
C ALA A 617 3.78 25.06 13.01
N GLU A 618 4.84 24.49 13.56
CA GLU A 618 4.75 23.70 14.79
C GLU A 618 5.89 24.09 15.75
N GLY A 619 5.58 23.96 17.06
CA GLY A 619 6.59 24.05 18.11
C GLY A 619 6.28 23.03 19.19
N TYR A 620 7.32 22.39 19.72
CA TYR A 620 7.15 21.36 20.74
C TYR A 620 8.13 21.49 21.90
N ALA A 621 7.75 20.88 23.02
CA ALA A 621 8.59 20.68 24.19
C ALA A 621 8.38 19.26 24.73
N GLU A 622 9.46 18.58 25.04
CA GLU A 622 9.46 17.26 25.68
C GLU A 622 10.39 17.26 26.89
N THR A 623 10.02 16.52 27.93
CA THR A 623 10.83 16.35 29.13
C THR A 623 10.81 14.93 29.65
N LEU A 624 11.93 14.49 30.22
CA LEU A 624 12.07 13.29 31.00
C LEU A 624 12.61 13.66 32.38
N VAL A 625 11.82 13.39 33.42
CA VAL A 625 12.08 13.80 34.80
C VAL A 625 12.14 12.57 35.69
N PRO A 626 13.31 12.20 36.21
CA PRO A 626 13.40 11.23 37.31
C PRO A 626 12.69 11.80 38.55
N LEU A 627 11.60 11.15 38.97
CA LEU A 627 10.82 11.58 40.15
C LEU A 627 11.35 10.95 41.43
N TYR A 628 11.79 9.70 41.32
CA TYR A 628 12.36 8.91 42.42
C TYR A 628 13.20 7.79 41.79
N THR A 629 14.01 7.10 42.62
CA THR A 629 14.79 5.95 42.15
C THR A 629 13.88 4.92 41.48
N GLY A 630 14.08 4.68 40.20
CA GLY A 630 13.28 3.76 39.39
C GLY A 630 11.91 4.29 38.95
N LEU A 631 11.57 5.56 39.23
CA LEU A 631 10.31 6.17 38.78
C LEU A 631 10.61 7.42 37.95
N ASP A 632 10.30 7.36 36.67
CA ASP A 632 10.51 8.44 35.71
C ASP A 632 9.16 8.93 35.15
N PHE A 633 9.08 10.22 34.95
CA PHE A 633 7.99 10.89 34.27
C PHE A 633 8.46 11.36 32.88
N ASN A 634 7.67 11.10 31.85
CA ASN A 634 7.84 11.66 30.51
C ASN A 634 6.64 12.52 30.15
N GLY A 635 6.87 13.70 29.61
CA GLY A 635 5.83 14.62 29.16
C GLY A 635 6.20 15.30 27.86
N ALA A 636 5.28 15.42 26.93
CA ALA A 636 5.44 16.13 25.68
C ALA A 636 4.20 16.96 25.35
N ILE A 637 4.39 18.10 24.72
CA ILE A 637 3.35 18.95 24.17
C ILE A 637 3.82 19.56 22.85
N ARG A 638 2.92 19.64 21.88
CA ARG A 638 3.14 20.29 20.58
C ARG A 638 1.94 21.16 20.24
N GLU A 639 2.22 22.40 19.89
CA GLU A 639 1.27 23.34 19.30
C GLU A 639 1.49 23.32 17.78
N THR A 640 0.43 23.14 17.02
CA THR A 640 0.46 23.06 15.55
C THR A 640 -0.54 24.05 14.96
N HIS A 641 -0.13 24.81 13.97
CA HIS A 641 -0.99 25.74 13.23
C HIS A 641 -1.01 25.39 11.74
N TYR A 642 -2.20 25.03 11.24
CA TYR A 642 -2.45 24.77 9.82
C TYR A 642 -3.06 26.00 9.15
N SER A 643 -2.62 26.33 7.93
CA SER A 643 -3.24 27.39 7.14
C SER A 643 -4.70 27.10 6.77
N THR A 644 -5.15 25.84 6.85
CA THR A 644 -6.51 25.38 6.53
C THR A 644 -7.41 25.31 7.76
N SER A 645 -7.05 24.52 8.76
CA SER A 645 -7.89 24.21 9.92
C SER A 645 -7.56 25.01 11.19
N GLY A 646 -6.53 25.90 11.15
CA GLY A 646 -6.10 26.70 12.29
C GLY A 646 -5.26 25.96 13.31
N GLY A 647 -5.26 26.42 14.57
CA GLY A 647 -4.45 25.88 15.66
C GLY A 647 -5.05 24.65 16.31
N THR A 648 -4.17 23.72 16.69
CA THR A 648 -4.50 22.52 17.45
C THR A 648 -3.32 22.10 18.29
N ASP A 649 -3.56 21.42 19.40
CA ASP A 649 -2.54 20.90 20.30
C ASP A 649 -2.57 19.37 20.38
N SER A 650 -1.41 18.80 20.60
CA SER A 650 -1.23 17.40 20.95
C SER A 650 -0.33 17.28 22.18
N TRP A 651 -0.56 16.27 23.00
CA TRP A 651 0.25 16.07 24.21
C TRP A 651 0.36 14.59 24.57
N LYS A 652 1.40 14.28 25.35
CA LYS A 652 1.65 12.93 25.87
C LYS A 652 2.17 13.02 27.30
N LEU A 653 1.69 12.15 28.17
CA LEU A 653 2.17 11.94 29.52
C LEU A 653 2.48 10.46 29.71
N GLY A 654 3.62 10.17 30.29
CA GLY A 654 4.08 8.81 30.57
C GLY A 654 4.69 8.68 31.96
N LEU A 655 4.57 7.51 32.55
CA LEU A 655 5.27 7.08 33.75
C LEU A 655 5.92 5.72 33.50
N THR A 656 7.17 5.60 33.90
CA THR A 656 7.89 4.34 33.90
C THR A 656 8.34 4.05 35.32
N TYR A 657 8.03 2.85 35.83
CA TYR A 657 8.36 2.47 37.19
C TYR A 657 9.06 1.10 37.24
N SER A 658 10.31 1.09 37.63
CA SER A 658 11.14 -0.11 37.81
C SER A 658 11.39 -0.34 39.30
N PRO A 659 10.50 -1.06 40.01
CA PRO A 659 10.67 -1.36 41.44
C PRO A 659 11.87 -2.25 41.71
N ILE A 660 12.22 -3.09 40.78
CA ILE A 660 13.42 -3.95 40.75
C ILE A 660 13.97 -3.96 39.31
N SER A 661 15.23 -4.39 39.14
CA SER A 661 15.88 -4.49 37.81
C SER A 661 15.11 -5.34 36.80
N ASP A 662 14.43 -6.39 37.31
CA ASP A 662 13.78 -7.41 36.49
C ASP A 662 12.43 -7.00 35.93
N VAL A 663 11.77 -5.97 36.51
CA VAL A 663 10.39 -5.60 36.15
C VAL A 663 10.23 -4.09 36.02
N THR A 664 9.73 -3.68 34.86
CA THR A 664 9.37 -2.29 34.60
C THR A 664 7.89 -2.20 34.21
N PHE A 665 7.15 -1.36 34.89
CA PHE A 665 5.79 -0.97 34.51
C PHE A 665 5.84 0.34 33.73
N ARG A 666 5.08 0.43 32.66
CA ARG A 666 4.94 1.65 31.88
C ARG A 666 3.48 1.99 31.63
N VAL A 667 3.15 3.26 31.71
CA VAL A 667 1.83 3.76 31.36
C VAL A 667 1.99 5.07 30.59
N THR A 668 1.28 5.19 29.48
CA THR A 668 1.23 6.42 28.71
C THR A 668 -0.21 6.78 28.39
N ARG A 669 -0.47 8.09 28.34
CA ARG A 669 -1.70 8.66 27.81
C ARG A 669 -1.35 9.79 26.87
N SER A 670 -1.94 9.77 25.66
CA SER A 670 -1.75 10.83 24.66
C SER A 670 -3.07 11.34 24.11
N ALA A 671 -3.00 12.56 23.59
CA ALA A 671 -3.98 13.13 22.69
C ALA A 671 -3.25 13.46 21.40
N ASP A 672 -3.67 12.82 20.33
CA ASP A 672 -3.03 12.83 19.02
C ASP A 672 -3.96 13.44 17.99
N ILE A 673 -3.40 13.97 16.91
CA ILE A 673 -4.13 14.66 15.87
C ILE A 673 -3.70 14.19 14.47
N ARG A 674 -4.64 14.29 13.53
CA ARG A 674 -4.36 14.24 12.09
C ARG A 674 -5.18 15.31 11.36
N ALA A 675 -4.51 16.22 10.67
CA ALA A 675 -5.18 17.18 9.78
C ALA A 675 -5.62 16.48 8.48
N GLY A 676 -6.58 17.08 7.78
CA GLY A 676 -6.96 16.64 6.45
C GLY A 676 -5.78 16.73 5.49
N ASN A 677 -5.63 15.71 4.63
CA ASN A 677 -4.64 15.67 3.56
C ASN A 677 -5.11 16.45 2.32
N LEU A 678 -4.27 16.47 1.27
CA LEU A 678 -4.57 17.22 0.04
C LEU A 678 -5.84 16.72 -0.67
N ALA A 679 -6.11 15.40 -0.66
CA ALA A 679 -7.33 14.83 -1.23
C ALA A 679 -8.56 15.23 -0.43
N GLU A 680 -8.53 15.04 0.89
CA GLU A 680 -9.64 15.33 1.79
C GLU A 680 -10.02 16.82 1.81
N LEU A 681 -9.04 17.70 1.57
CA LEU A 681 -9.25 19.15 1.55
C LEU A 681 -9.62 19.69 0.16
N PHE A 682 -9.01 19.17 -0.90
CA PHE A 682 -8.99 19.86 -2.19
C PHE A 682 -9.31 18.99 -3.41
N SER A 683 -9.65 17.70 -3.24
CA SER A 683 -10.04 16.87 -4.40
C SER A 683 -11.16 17.55 -5.17
N PRO A 684 -10.99 17.78 -6.50
CA PRO A 684 -12.00 18.46 -7.31
C PRO A 684 -13.16 17.56 -7.73
N GLY A 685 -13.22 16.32 -7.25
CA GLY A 685 -14.21 15.32 -7.60
C GLY A 685 -13.77 14.41 -8.74
N THR A 686 -13.01 13.37 -8.43
CA THR A 686 -12.75 12.29 -9.40
C THR A 686 -14.06 11.62 -9.78
N ALA A 687 -14.33 11.43 -11.06
CA ALA A 687 -15.56 10.83 -11.52
C ALA A 687 -15.37 9.33 -11.84
N ARG A 688 -16.20 8.48 -11.24
CA ARG A 688 -16.29 7.06 -11.58
C ARG A 688 -17.70 6.73 -12.02
N THR A 689 -17.85 5.84 -12.99
CA THR A 689 -19.18 5.27 -13.30
C THR A 689 -19.40 4.11 -12.36
N ASN A 690 -20.43 4.20 -11.55
CA ASN A 690 -20.75 3.19 -10.55
C ASN A 690 -22.26 2.87 -10.55
N SER A 691 -22.71 2.00 -9.68
CA SER A 691 -24.10 1.55 -9.59
C SER A 691 -24.56 1.52 -8.14
N VAL A 692 -25.76 2.01 -7.88
CA VAL A 692 -26.46 1.88 -6.60
C VAL A 692 -27.77 1.14 -6.76
N THR A 693 -28.21 0.52 -5.68
CA THR A 693 -29.59 -0.01 -5.55
C THR A 693 -30.54 1.16 -5.31
N ASN A 694 -31.46 1.39 -6.24
CA ASN A 694 -32.39 2.51 -6.16
C ASN A 694 -33.65 2.13 -5.33
N PRO A 695 -33.82 2.62 -4.11
CA PRO A 695 -34.96 2.26 -3.26
C PRO A 695 -36.28 2.84 -3.75
N TRP A 696 -36.27 3.91 -4.57
CA TRP A 696 -37.47 4.48 -5.17
C TRP A 696 -38.03 3.65 -6.33
N ASP A 697 -37.18 2.73 -6.90
CA ASP A 697 -37.57 1.85 -8.00
C ASP A 697 -37.42 0.37 -7.60
N ASN A 698 -37.99 -0.01 -6.49
CA ASN A 698 -38.02 -1.38 -5.96
C ASN A 698 -36.63 -2.08 -5.92
N GLY A 699 -35.58 -1.34 -5.72
CA GLY A 699 -34.25 -1.89 -5.63
C GLY A 699 -33.61 -2.17 -7.00
N ALA A 700 -34.07 -1.58 -8.08
CA ALA A 700 -33.40 -1.66 -9.37
C ALA A 700 -32.01 -1.03 -9.33
N ALA A 701 -31.07 -1.60 -10.08
CA ALA A 701 -29.74 -1.00 -10.20
C ALA A 701 -29.82 0.32 -10.97
N LEU A 702 -29.25 1.39 -10.41
CA LEU A 702 -29.15 2.71 -11.02
C LEU A 702 -27.69 3.02 -11.25
N LEU A 703 -27.30 3.18 -12.53
CA LEU A 703 -25.97 3.69 -12.90
C LEU A 703 -25.88 5.18 -12.58
N PHE A 704 -24.77 5.60 -12.04
CA PHE A 704 -24.51 7.01 -11.73
C PHE A 704 -23.04 7.36 -11.96
N VAL A 705 -22.75 8.64 -12.05
CA VAL A 705 -21.39 9.19 -12.00
C VAL A 705 -21.11 9.57 -10.56
N GLN A 706 -20.19 8.87 -9.92
CA GLN A 706 -19.69 9.16 -8.60
C GLN A 706 -18.67 10.30 -8.68
N LYS A 707 -18.82 11.31 -7.83
CA LYS A 707 -17.81 12.34 -7.61
C LYS A 707 -17.43 12.38 -6.16
N LEU A 708 -16.15 12.19 -5.86
CA LEU A 708 -15.61 12.33 -4.52
C LEU A 708 -14.89 13.67 -4.40
N GLU A 709 -15.48 14.61 -3.66
CA GLU A 709 -15.01 15.99 -3.53
C GLU A 709 -14.37 16.24 -2.15
N GLY A 710 -13.28 17.01 -2.14
CA GLY A 710 -12.63 17.53 -0.95
C GLY A 710 -13.49 18.62 -0.26
N SER A 711 -13.20 18.87 1.01
CA SER A 711 -13.86 19.93 1.77
C SER A 711 -12.87 20.64 2.70
N THR A 712 -12.75 21.95 2.55
CA THR A 712 -11.96 22.79 3.47
C THR A 712 -12.63 23.00 4.83
N ASP A 713 -13.87 22.53 5.00
CA ASP A 713 -14.59 22.57 6.27
C ASP A 713 -14.21 21.45 7.24
N VAL A 714 -13.46 20.43 6.76
CA VAL A 714 -13.02 19.33 7.62
C VAL A 714 -12.08 19.83 8.70
N LYS A 715 -12.28 19.30 9.90
CA LYS A 715 -11.47 19.58 11.08
C LYS A 715 -10.47 18.46 11.31
N PRO A 716 -9.37 18.70 12.03
CA PRO A 716 -8.47 17.64 12.41
C PRO A 716 -9.19 16.50 13.14
N GLU A 717 -8.82 15.29 12.80
CA GLU A 717 -9.16 14.11 13.59
C GLU A 717 -8.46 14.18 14.93
N THR A 718 -9.09 13.63 15.95
CA THR A 718 -8.51 13.55 17.30
C THR A 718 -8.52 12.11 17.79
N ALA A 719 -7.42 11.70 18.41
CA ALA A 719 -7.31 10.40 19.04
C ALA A 719 -6.89 10.55 20.50
N LYS A 720 -7.40 9.67 21.36
CA LYS A 720 -6.94 9.47 22.73
C LYS A 720 -6.41 8.07 22.83
N THR A 721 -5.16 7.94 23.23
CA THR A 721 -4.50 6.64 23.34
C THR A 721 -4.03 6.44 24.77
N ASP A 722 -4.46 5.36 25.40
CA ASP A 722 -3.96 4.87 26.68
C ASP A 722 -3.18 3.56 26.42
N VAL A 723 -1.95 3.47 26.95
CA VAL A 723 -1.12 2.25 26.87
C VAL A 723 -0.66 1.87 28.28
N TYR A 724 -0.80 0.59 28.61
CA TYR A 724 -0.38 0.00 29.88
C TYR A 724 0.53 -1.18 29.59
N GLY A 725 1.80 -1.10 29.99
CA GLY A 725 2.79 -2.13 29.69
C GLY A 725 3.53 -2.67 30.89
N VAL A 726 4.00 -3.89 30.73
CA VAL A 726 4.93 -4.55 31.66
C VAL A 726 6.10 -5.09 30.85
N VAL A 727 7.29 -4.71 31.24
CA VAL A 727 8.55 -5.24 30.71
C VAL A 727 9.18 -6.17 31.77
N PHE A 728 9.66 -7.32 31.33
CA PHE A 728 10.28 -8.34 32.16
C PHE A 728 11.63 -8.75 31.61
N GLN A 729 12.70 -8.47 32.37
CA GLN A 729 14.10 -8.69 32.01
C GLN A 729 14.83 -9.40 33.18
N PRO A 730 14.54 -10.67 33.43
CA PRO A 730 14.98 -11.35 34.64
C PRO A 730 16.49 -11.62 34.66
N ASP A 731 17.19 -11.20 35.69
CA ASP A 731 18.61 -11.47 35.91
C ASP A 731 18.95 -12.97 35.98
N PHE A 732 18.00 -13.82 36.42
CA PHE A 732 18.15 -15.27 36.49
C PHE A 732 18.05 -15.99 35.14
N VAL A 733 17.59 -15.33 34.07
CA VAL A 733 17.62 -15.81 32.68
C VAL A 733 18.32 -14.76 31.79
N PRO A 734 19.66 -14.66 31.85
CA PRO A 734 20.39 -13.69 31.10
C PRO A 734 20.12 -13.75 29.58
N GLY A 735 19.83 -12.60 28.98
CA GLY A 735 19.52 -12.46 27.56
C GLY A 735 18.02 -12.65 27.21
N PHE A 736 17.15 -12.88 28.21
CA PHE A 736 15.71 -12.90 28.02
C PHE A 736 15.12 -11.52 28.34
N GLN A 737 14.27 -11.04 27.43
CA GLN A 737 13.48 -9.82 27.59
C GLN A 737 12.08 -10.06 27.02
N ALA A 738 11.05 -9.54 27.67
CA ALA A 738 9.68 -9.62 27.17
C ALA A 738 8.88 -8.38 27.57
N SER A 739 7.93 -8.00 26.75
CA SER A 739 6.92 -6.99 27.09
C SER A 739 5.53 -7.46 26.71
N VAL A 740 4.55 -6.95 27.46
CA VAL A 740 3.13 -7.04 27.15
C VAL A 740 2.55 -5.66 27.33
N ASP A 741 1.96 -5.12 26.27
CA ASP A 741 1.43 -3.77 26.22
C ASP A 741 -0.04 -3.82 25.78
N TYR A 742 -0.94 -3.49 26.70
CA TYR A 742 -2.35 -3.28 26.40
C TYR A 742 -2.56 -1.84 25.94
N TYR A 743 -3.33 -1.66 24.88
CA TYR A 743 -3.67 -0.35 24.35
C TYR A 743 -5.20 -0.16 24.21
N ASP A 744 -5.63 1.09 24.39
CA ASP A 744 -7.01 1.57 24.16
C ASP A 744 -6.94 2.89 23.37
N ILE A 745 -7.44 2.86 22.14
CA ILE A 745 -7.40 3.98 21.20
C ILE A 745 -8.82 4.39 20.87
N GLU A 746 -9.17 5.63 21.17
CA GLU A 746 -10.45 6.22 20.83
C GLU A 746 -10.25 7.38 19.85
N MET A 747 -10.71 7.21 18.63
CA MET A 747 -10.63 8.23 17.58
C MET A 747 -11.99 8.84 17.32
N SER A 748 -12.01 10.15 17.14
CA SER A 748 -13.22 10.95 16.88
C SER A 748 -12.97 11.91 15.72
N ASN A 749 -14.05 12.36 15.11
CA ASN A 749 -14.00 13.27 13.97
C ASN A 749 -13.20 12.71 12.78
N LEU A 750 -13.20 11.39 12.59
CA LEU A 750 -12.50 10.79 11.44
C LEU A 750 -13.05 11.37 10.13
N ILE A 751 -12.12 11.79 9.30
CA ILE A 751 -12.44 12.33 7.97
C ILE A 751 -12.70 11.16 7.03
N SER A 752 -13.89 11.12 6.47
CA SER A 752 -14.33 10.13 5.50
C SER A 752 -15.54 10.66 4.74
N ASP A 753 -15.98 9.94 3.73
CA ASP A 753 -17.21 10.16 2.98
C ASP A 753 -18.26 9.11 3.36
N LEU A 754 -19.51 9.38 3.05
CA LEU A 754 -20.54 8.36 2.97
C LEU A 754 -20.51 7.78 1.56
N SER A 755 -20.56 6.46 1.42
CA SER A 755 -20.68 5.86 0.10
C SER A 755 -22.01 6.29 -0.56
N ALA A 756 -22.01 6.34 -1.90
CA ALA A 756 -23.23 6.71 -2.66
C ALA A 756 -24.45 5.90 -2.25
N GLN A 757 -24.31 4.61 -1.95
CA GLN A 757 -25.44 3.77 -1.48
C GLN A 757 -25.93 4.20 -0.10
N GLN A 758 -25.03 4.60 0.81
CA GLN A 758 -25.40 5.10 2.13
C GLN A 758 -26.13 6.45 2.02
N GLU A 759 -25.67 7.35 1.14
CA GLU A 759 -26.35 8.63 0.88
C GLU A 759 -27.73 8.44 0.28
N VAL A 760 -27.87 7.55 -0.73
CA VAL A 760 -29.15 7.18 -1.33
C VAL A 760 -30.11 6.63 -0.28
N ASN A 761 -29.64 5.70 0.55
CA ASN A 761 -30.47 5.09 1.59
C ASN A 761 -30.86 6.11 2.66
N ALA A 762 -29.92 6.97 3.09
CA ALA A 762 -30.18 8.01 4.08
C ALA A 762 -31.19 9.06 3.55
N CYS A 763 -31.03 9.51 2.32
CA CYS A 763 -31.98 10.40 1.65
C CYS A 763 -33.37 9.77 1.56
N TYR A 764 -33.46 8.51 1.12
CA TYR A 764 -34.74 7.79 1.01
C TYR A 764 -35.44 7.61 2.35
N ALA A 765 -34.69 7.32 3.41
CA ALA A 765 -35.23 7.20 4.76
C ALA A 765 -35.79 8.53 5.30
N GLY A 766 -35.30 9.65 4.79
CA GLY A 766 -35.73 11.00 5.23
C GLY A 766 -35.30 11.34 6.66
N GLY A 767 -36.00 12.25 7.33
CA GLY A 767 -35.64 12.69 8.67
C GLY A 767 -34.26 13.36 8.70
N ALA A 768 -33.38 12.89 9.58
CA ALA A 768 -31.99 13.36 9.66
C ALA A 768 -31.18 13.07 8.40
N GLY A 769 -31.52 12.01 7.67
CA GLY A 769 -30.87 11.63 6.41
C GLY A 769 -31.22 12.51 5.23
N ALA A 770 -32.30 13.31 5.31
CA ALA A 770 -32.74 14.20 4.22
C ALA A 770 -31.67 15.24 3.80
N GLN A 771 -30.68 15.54 4.67
CA GLN A 771 -29.57 16.43 4.35
C GLN A 771 -28.68 15.91 3.21
N TYR A 772 -28.64 14.58 2.99
CA TYR A 772 -27.84 13.96 1.94
C TYR A 772 -28.52 14.03 0.56
N CYS A 773 -29.85 14.34 0.52
CA CYS A 773 -30.56 14.47 -0.77
C CYS A 773 -29.99 15.55 -1.68
N LYS A 774 -29.32 16.56 -1.12
CA LYS A 774 -28.67 17.62 -1.88
C LYS A 774 -27.47 17.14 -2.74
N TYR A 775 -26.89 16.01 -2.38
CA TYR A 775 -25.76 15.40 -3.09
C TYR A 775 -26.21 14.45 -4.21
N LEU A 776 -27.51 14.18 -4.30
CA LEU A 776 -28.08 13.29 -5.28
C LEU A 776 -28.77 14.09 -6.39
N GLU A 777 -28.35 13.96 -7.63
CA GLU A 777 -29.06 14.51 -8.78
C GLU A 777 -30.27 13.60 -9.16
N LEU A 778 -31.09 13.29 -8.16
CA LEU A 778 -32.28 12.46 -8.29
C LEU A 778 -33.53 13.29 -7.97
N ASN A 779 -34.58 13.08 -8.73
CA ASN A 779 -35.89 13.64 -8.41
C ASN A 779 -36.58 12.82 -7.30
N ALA A 780 -37.76 13.24 -6.89
CA ALA A 780 -38.55 12.58 -5.85
C ALA A 780 -38.98 11.12 -6.17
N TYR A 781 -38.76 10.69 -7.41
CA TYR A 781 -39.03 9.30 -7.88
C TYR A 781 -37.72 8.50 -8.06
N GLY A 782 -36.57 9.03 -7.61
CA GLY A 782 -35.28 8.36 -7.79
C GLY A 782 -34.78 8.30 -9.24
N LEU A 783 -35.28 9.18 -10.10
CA LEU A 783 -34.81 9.34 -11.49
C LEU A 783 -33.89 10.54 -11.60
N PRO A 784 -33.02 10.59 -12.62
CA PRO A 784 -32.14 11.74 -12.83
C PRO A 784 -32.93 13.07 -12.87
N SER A 785 -32.56 14.03 -12.02
CA SER A 785 -33.29 15.31 -11.88
C SER A 785 -33.16 16.24 -13.08
N SER A 786 -32.08 16.11 -13.83
CA SER A 786 -31.76 16.94 -15.00
C SER A 786 -32.31 16.39 -16.33
N GLY A 787 -32.98 15.23 -16.32
CA GLY A 787 -33.33 14.50 -17.55
C GLY A 787 -32.13 13.84 -18.23
N ALA A 788 -30.95 13.85 -17.59
CA ALA A 788 -29.78 13.09 -18.03
C ALA A 788 -30.06 11.59 -17.89
N SER A 789 -29.45 10.80 -18.77
CA SER A 789 -29.58 9.34 -18.71
C SER A 789 -28.86 8.70 -17.51
N THR A 790 -27.89 9.42 -16.96
CA THR A 790 -27.07 8.97 -15.80
C THR A 790 -26.98 10.13 -14.80
N PRO A 791 -27.45 9.92 -13.54
CA PRO A 791 -27.35 10.94 -12.50
C PRO A 791 -25.91 11.07 -11.98
N VAL A 792 -25.62 12.17 -11.29
CA VAL A 792 -24.42 12.36 -10.51
C VAL A 792 -24.75 12.18 -9.02
N ILE A 793 -23.88 11.51 -8.28
CA ILE A 793 -23.89 11.46 -6.82
C ILE A 793 -22.55 12.01 -6.35
N VAL A 794 -22.60 13.03 -5.51
CA VAL A 794 -21.42 13.73 -4.98
C VAL A 794 -21.16 13.26 -3.57
N GLU A 795 -20.11 12.51 -3.35
CA GLU A 795 -19.61 12.14 -2.04
C GLU A 795 -18.64 13.24 -1.58
N VAL A 796 -18.78 13.74 -0.37
CA VAL A 796 -17.95 14.83 0.16
C VAL A 796 -17.29 14.39 1.44
N TYR A 797 -15.98 14.65 1.56
CA TYR A 797 -15.24 14.39 2.80
C TYR A 797 -15.79 15.22 3.96
N GLN A 798 -16.06 14.57 5.07
CA GLN A 798 -16.65 15.15 6.29
C GLN A 798 -16.09 14.44 7.53
N ASN A 799 -16.19 15.08 8.69
CA ASN A 799 -15.88 14.45 9.97
C ASN A 799 -17.08 13.61 10.45
N LEU A 800 -17.18 12.39 10.00
CA LEU A 800 -18.38 11.54 10.19
C LEU A 800 -18.16 10.36 11.13
N TYR A 801 -16.95 9.82 11.17
CA TYR A 801 -16.70 8.53 11.78
C TYR A 801 -16.05 8.65 13.16
N SER A 802 -16.21 7.62 13.95
CA SER A 802 -15.41 7.34 15.13
C SER A 802 -14.90 5.89 15.06
N LEU A 803 -13.74 5.65 15.68
CA LEU A 803 -13.13 4.34 15.77
C LEU A 803 -12.68 4.09 17.20
N SER A 804 -12.97 2.91 17.73
CA SER A 804 -12.46 2.44 19.02
C SER A 804 -11.72 1.13 18.81
N GLU A 805 -10.44 1.11 19.16
CA GLU A 805 -9.59 -0.05 19.07
C GLU A 805 -8.97 -0.38 20.43
N ARG A 806 -9.07 -1.65 20.84
CA ARG A 806 -8.42 -2.20 22.03
C ARG A 806 -7.69 -3.47 21.66
N GLY A 807 -6.51 -3.63 22.18
CA GLY A 807 -5.74 -4.82 21.92
C GLY A 807 -4.53 -4.98 22.82
N MET A 808 -3.71 -5.96 22.50
CA MET A 808 -2.45 -6.21 23.17
C MET A 808 -1.36 -6.52 22.15
N ASP A 809 -0.18 -5.94 22.38
CA ASP A 809 1.05 -6.35 21.72
C ASP A 809 1.93 -7.11 22.71
N VAL A 810 2.52 -8.20 22.24
CA VAL A 810 3.46 -9.03 22.99
C VAL A 810 4.74 -9.10 22.19
N GLU A 811 5.85 -8.77 22.84
CA GLU A 811 7.18 -8.93 22.29
C GLU A 811 8.07 -9.70 23.24
N SER A 812 8.92 -10.58 22.72
CA SER A 812 9.91 -11.31 23.51
C SER A 812 11.15 -11.59 22.69
N THR A 813 12.29 -11.29 23.27
CA THR A 813 13.61 -11.60 22.72
C THR A 813 14.40 -12.47 23.68
N TYR A 814 15.04 -13.51 23.18
CA TYR A 814 15.97 -14.32 23.92
C TYR A 814 17.25 -14.54 23.14
N GLU A 815 18.34 -14.10 23.72
CA GLU A 815 19.67 -14.27 23.18
C GLU A 815 20.51 -15.16 24.07
N LYS A 816 21.15 -16.18 23.49
CA LYS A 816 21.94 -17.12 24.24
C LYS A 816 23.16 -17.60 23.46
N ASP A 817 24.34 -17.48 24.05
CA ASP A 817 25.50 -18.24 23.64
C ASP A 817 25.32 -19.69 24.11
N LEU A 818 25.23 -20.59 23.15
CA LEU A 818 24.96 -22.02 23.44
C LEU A 818 26.12 -22.73 24.14
N ALA A 819 27.37 -22.20 24.03
CA ALA A 819 28.51 -22.72 24.77
C ALA A 819 28.32 -22.56 26.29
N THR A 820 27.54 -21.59 26.73
CA THR A 820 27.19 -21.38 28.14
C THR A 820 26.20 -22.43 28.70
N VAL A 821 25.49 -23.11 27.81
CA VAL A 821 24.49 -24.15 28.14
C VAL A 821 25.13 -25.53 28.09
N TRP A 822 25.98 -25.79 27.09
CA TRP A 822 26.65 -27.05 26.89
C TRP A 822 27.94 -26.82 26.11
N ASP A 823 29.08 -27.18 26.66
CA ASP A 823 30.44 -26.97 26.12
C ASP A 823 30.66 -27.50 24.69
N LYS A 824 29.81 -28.44 24.26
CA LYS A 824 29.85 -28.99 22.90
C LYS A 824 29.01 -28.26 21.89
N LEU A 825 28.12 -27.35 22.33
CA LEU A 825 27.34 -26.48 21.50
C LEU A 825 28.04 -25.11 21.42
N SER A 826 28.43 -24.70 20.26
CA SER A 826 28.99 -23.36 20.06
C SER A 826 28.04 -22.57 19.16
N GLY A 827 28.08 -21.24 19.25
CA GLY A 827 27.26 -20.34 18.47
C GLY A 827 26.17 -19.64 19.30
N LYS A 828 25.60 -18.59 18.73
CA LYS A 828 24.57 -17.76 19.34
C LYS A 828 23.19 -18.12 18.78
N LEU A 829 22.23 -18.32 19.67
CA LEU A 829 20.81 -18.47 19.35
C LEU A 829 20.10 -17.18 19.73
N THR A 830 19.37 -16.59 18.77
CA THR A 830 18.47 -15.46 19.01
C THR A 830 17.06 -15.91 18.66
N ILE A 831 16.12 -15.73 19.58
CA ILE A 831 14.70 -15.98 19.36
C ILE A 831 13.98 -14.66 19.53
N HIS A 832 13.17 -14.26 18.56
CA HIS A 832 12.34 -13.06 18.61
C HIS A 832 10.89 -13.41 18.29
N ALA A 833 9.99 -13.12 19.21
CA ALA A 833 8.57 -13.40 19.07
C ALA A 833 7.77 -12.10 19.16
N LEU A 834 6.86 -11.89 18.22
CA LEU A 834 5.92 -10.78 18.17
C LEU A 834 4.51 -11.32 18.00
N ALA A 835 3.55 -10.76 18.74
CA ALA A 835 2.14 -11.08 18.55
C ALA A 835 1.27 -9.86 18.84
N THR A 836 0.22 -9.69 18.03
CA THR A 836 -0.82 -8.67 18.23
C THR A 836 -2.16 -9.38 18.40
N HIS A 837 -2.93 -8.96 19.40
CA HIS A 837 -4.28 -9.42 19.68
C HIS A 837 -5.27 -8.27 19.62
N TYR A 838 -6.23 -8.35 18.71
CA TYR A 838 -7.34 -7.40 18.61
C TYR A 838 -8.49 -7.83 19.52
N ILE A 839 -8.81 -7.02 20.53
CA ILE A 839 -9.92 -7.26 21.46
C ILE A 839 -11.20 -6.61 20.94
N THR A 840 -11.11 -5.35 20.52
CA THR A 840 -12.18 -4.62 19.82
C THR A 840 -11.59 -3.78 18.71
N PHE A 841 -12.31 -3.68 17.60
CA PHE A 841 -12.02 -2.76 16.50
C PHE A 841 -13.38 -2.29 15.96
N THR A 842 -13.92 -1.25 16.55
CA THR A 842 -15.27 -0.80 16.26
C THR A 842 -15.25 0.49 15.46
N THR A 843 -15.77 0.45 14.26
CA THR A 843 -16.04 1.63 13.44
C THR A 843 -17.50 2.04 13.61
N ASN A 844 -17.75 3.34 13.67
CA ASN A 844 -19.11 3.90 13.76
C ASN A 844 -19.21 5.11 12.84
N ASN A 845 -20.12 5.04 11.86
CA ASN A 845 -20.37 6.08 10.88
C ASN A 845 -21.66 6.88 11.19
N ASN A 846 -22.12 6.91 12.44
CA ASN A 846 -23.37 7.51 12.90
C ASN A 846 -24.65 6.84 12.33
N VAL A 847 -24.54 5.87 11.45
CA VAL A 847 -25.65 5.05 10.94
C VAL A 847 -25.61 3.67 11.59
N GLN A 848 -24.42 3.09 11.70
CA GLN A 848 -24.19 1.79 12.32
C GLN A 848 -22.81 1.73 12.98
N ALA A 849 -22.72 0.88 14.00
CA ALA A 849 -21.45 0.54 14.66
C ALA A 849 -21.19 -0.97 14.50
N ILE A 850 -20.02 -1.33 13.96
CA ILE A 850 -19.63 -2.73 13.74
C ILE A 850 -18.26 -2.96 14.37
N ASN A 851 -18.16 -4.04 15.15
CA ASN A 851 -16.88 -4.51 15.67
C ASN A 851 -16.27 -5.51 14.68
N LEU A 852 -15.12 -5.15 14.15
CA LEU A 852 -14.35 -5.95 13.18
C LEU A 852 -13.19 -6.72 13.83
N ALA A 853 -12.99 -6.63 15.14
CA ALA A 853 -11.98 -7.46 15.81
C ALA A 853 -12.32 -8.94 15.65
N GLY A 854 -11.33 -9.74 15.32
CA GLY A 854 -11.49 -11.17 15.04
C GLY A 854 -12.03 -11.47 13.65
N THR A 855 -11.98 -10.51 12.69
CA THR A 855 -12.40 -10.73 11.31
C THR A 855 -11.18 -11.01 10.41
N ASN A 856 -11.35 -11.98 9.50
CA ASN A 856 -10.33 -12.32 8.51
C ASN A 856 -10.69 -11.78 7.12
N THR A 857 -11.70 -10.95 7.02
CA THR A 857 -12.07 -10.18 5.82
C THR A 857 -11.31 -8.85 5.76
N GLY A 858 -11.05 -8.22 6.93
CA GLY A 858 -10.11 -7.11 7.07
C GLY A 858 -8.74 -7.59 7.57
N ALA A 859 -7.93 -6.70 8.11
CA ALA A 859 -6.62 -7.02 8.66
C ALA A 859 -6.60 -7.03 10.20
N THR A 860 -7.71 -7.41 10.84
CA THR A 860 -7.91 -7.40 12.29
C THR A 860 -8.31 -8.78 12.86
N PRO A 861 -7.59 -9.88 12.53
CA PRO A 861 -7.89 -11.20 13.09
C PRO A 861 -7.66 -11.20 14.61
N ASN A 862 -8.19 -12.21 15.34
CA ASN A 862 -8.00 -12.27 16.79
C ASN A 862 -6.53 -12.24 17.19
N TRP A 863 -5.70 -13.01 16.50
CA TRP A 863 -4.25 -13.06 16.73
C TRP A 863 -3.48 -13.05 15.42
N LEU A 864 -2.46 -12.23 15.39
CA LEU A 864 -1.36 -12.28 14.45
C LEU A 864 -0.08 -12.58 15.21
N GLY A 865 0.81 -13.38 14.64
CA GLY A 865 2.06 -13.73 15.32
C GLY A 865 3.21 -13.98 14.36
N ARG A 866 4.42 -13.63 14.80
CA ARG A 866 5.69 -13.91 14.14
C ARG A 866 6.67 -14.45 15.17
N LEU A 867 7.29 -15.57 14.87
CA LEU A 867 8.36 -16.17 15.69
C LEU A 867 9.57 -16.40 14.79
N GLU A 868 10.67 -15.77 15.11
CA GLU A 868 11.95 -15.90 14.44
C GLU A 868 12.94 -16.64 15.35
N ALA A 869 13.69 -17.58 14.79
CA ALA A 869 14.77 -18.27 15.47
C ALA A 869 16.01 -18.23 14.58
N MET A 870 16.98 -17.41 14.97
CA MET A 870 18.26 -17.25 14.28
C MET A 870 19.37 -17.95 15.04
N TYR A 871 20.11 -18.82 14.35
CA TYR A 871 21.29 -19.49 14.89
C TYR A 871 22.51 -19.10 14.09
N THR A 872 23.49 -18.50 14.76
CA THR A 872 24.77 -18.11 14.16
C THR A 872 25.91 -18.92 14.76
N LYS A 873 26.73 -19.50 13.87
CA LYS A 873 27.92 -20.23 14.27
C LYS A 873 29.04 -20.02 13.31
N ASP A 874 30.18 -19.55 13.77
CA ASP A 874 31.36 -19.24 12.97
C ASP A 874 30.97 -18.29 11.82
N SER A 875 30.99 -18.79 10.59
CA SER A 875 30.63 -18.05 9.38
C SER A 875 29.25 -18.44 8.80
N TRP A 876 28.46 -19.19 9.54
CA TRP A 876 27.11 -19.60 9.13
C TRP A 876 26.04 -18.91 9.94
N SER A 877 24.96 -18.51 9.28
CA SER A 877 23.70 -18.07 9.89
C SER A 877 22.55 -18.88 9.31
N TYR A 878 21.70 -19.37 10.19
CA TYR A 878 20.45 -20.07 9.85
C TYR A 878 19.33 -19.31 10.50
N ASP A 879 18.30 -19.04 9.73
CA ASP A 879 17.11 -18.35 10.22
C ASP A 879 15.86 -19.13 9.86
N LEU A 880 14.90 -19.19 10.79
CA LEU A 880 13.59 -19.80 10.62
C LEU A 880 12.53 -18.86 11.18
N VAL A 881 11.59 -18.48 10.35
CA VAL A 881 10.47 -17.61 10.73
C VAL A 881 9.16 -18.38 10.57
N MET A 882 8.32 -18.33 11.60
CA MET A 882 6.93 -18.77 11.55
C MET A 882 6.03 -17.55 11.58
N ARG A 883 5.12 -17.43 10.63
CA ARG A 883 4.06 -16.43 10.59
C ARG A 883 2.71 -17.09 10.79
N GLY A 884 1.87 -16.53 11.66
CA GLY A 884 0.59 -17.12 12.03
C GLY A 884 -0.56 -16.14 12.02
N VAL A 885 -1.69 -16.57 11.46
CA VAL A 885 -2.98 -15.86 11.47
C VAL A 885 -3.99 -16.80 12.13
N SER A 886 -4.69 -16.33 13.16
CA SER A 886 -5.74 -17.13 13.82
C SER A 886 -6.95 -17.32 12.91
N SER A 887 -7.79 -18.32 13.20
CA SER A 887 -9.12 -18.38 12.63
C SER A 887 -9.94 -17.18 13.07
N GLY A 888 -10.87 -16.72 12.23
CA GLY A 888 -11.72 -15.59 12.54
C GLY A 888 -13.01 -15.59 11.75
N SER A 889 -13.85 -14.59 12.02
CA SER A 889 -15.13 -14.43 11.34
C SER A 889 -14.97 -13.83 9.93
N LEU A 890 -16.00 -13.99 9.11
CA LEU A 890 -16.12 -13.37 7.79
C LEU A 890 -17.01 -12.12 7.83
N ASN A 891 -17.22 -11.52 9.00
CA ASN A 891 -17.92 -10.24 9.13
C ASN A 891 -17.16 -9.16 8.36
N ASP A 892 -17.89 -8.16 7.89
CA ASP A 892 -17.33 -7.02 7.16
C ASP A 892 -17.88 -5.69 7.68
N ALA A 893 -17.55 -4.60 7.04
CA ALA A 893 -17.95 -3.25 7.47
C ALA A 893 -19.47 -2.99 7.35
N THR A 894 -20.23 -3.91 6.74
CA THR A 894 -21.67 -3.76 6.51
C THR A 894 -22.50 -4.80 7.24
N ASP A 895 -21.99 -6.04 7.35
CA ASP A 895 -22.76 -7.19 7.80
C ASP A 895 -22.01 -8.05 8.85
N VAL A 896 -22.80 -8.59 9.77
CA VAL A 896 -22.39 -9.56 10.79
C VAL A 896 -23.05 -10.90 10.47
N TYR A 897 -22.23 -11.93 10.17
CA TYR A 897 -22.72 -13.21 9.73
C TYR A 897 -22.92 -14.21 10.87
N VAL A 898 -24.12 -14.76 10.94
CA VAL A 898 -24.52 -15.79 11.91
C VAL A 898 -24.58 -17.14 11.19
N GLN A 899 -23.82 -18.11 11.71
CA GLN A 899 -23.74 -19.45 11.12
C GLN A 899 -25.11 -20.14 11.15
N CYS A 900 -25.61 -20.49 9.97
CA CYS A 900 -26.83 -21.27 9.82
C CYS A 900 -26.86 -21.97 8.48
N THR A 901 -27.21 -23.26 8.46
CA THR A 901 -27.30 -24.07 7.23
C THR A 901 -28.71 -24.55 6.91
N ALA A 902 -29.59 -24.71 7.93
CA ALA A 902 -30.97 -25.14 7.80
C ALA A 902 -31.78 -24.72 9.03
N GLY A 903 -33.08 -24.47 8.84
CA GLY A 903 -33.96 -23.99 9.88
C GLY A 903 -33.60 -22.56 10.34
N CYS A 904 -33.07 -21.78 9.42
CA CYS A 904 -32.58 -20.44 9.71
C CYS A 904 -33.75 -19.46 9.95
N THR A 905 -33.63 -18.67 10.99
CA THR A 905 -34.46 -17.47 11.13
C THR A 905 -33.70 -16.32 10.47
N PRO A 906 -34.28 -15.65 9.46
CA PRO A 906 -33.62 -14.54 8.81
C PRO A 906 -33.21 -13.46 9.83
N GLY A 907 -31.94 -13.04 9.77
CA GLY A 907 -31.47 -11.91 10.55
C GLY A 907 -32.02 -10.59 10.02
N THR A 908 -31.95 -9.55 10.83
CA THR A 908 -32.43 -8.21 10.51
C THR A 908 -31.31 -7.17 10.67
N GLY A 909 -31.41 -6.07 9.95
CA GLY A 909 -30.40 -5.02 9.97
C GLY A 909 -29.06 -5.53 9.45
N ILE A 910 -28.00 -5.31 10.22
CA ILE A 910 -26.65 -5.76 9.89
C ILE A 910 -26.44 -7.28 10.04
N TYR A 911 -27.34 -7.97 10.74
CA TYR A 911 -27.21 -9.42 10.97
C TYR A 911 -27.74 -10.20 9.77
N LYS A 912 -26.92 -11.09 9.24
CA LYS A 912 -27.27 -12.00 8.15
C LYS A 912 -26.96 -13.45 8.54
N THR A 913 -27.82 -14.36 8.17
CA THR A 913 -27.47 -15.80 8.30
C THR A 913 -26.70 -16.26 7.09
N ALA A 914 -25.60 -17.01 7.31
CA ALA A 914 -24.77 -17.56 6.26
C ALA A 914 -24.39 -19.03 6.54
N ASN A 915 -24.15 -19.80 5.46
CA ASN A 915 -23.73 -21.20 5.59
C ASN A 915 -22.24 -21.36 5.96
N ILE A 916 -21.43 -20.36 5.71
CA ILE A 916 -20.02 -20.28 6.09
C ILE A 916 -19.80 -18.89 6.70
N THR A 917 -19.22 -18.80 7.87
CA THR A 917 -19.03 -17.54 8.60
C THR A 917 -17.63 -17.37 9.16
N THR A 918 -16.74 -18.35 8.92
CA THR A 918 -15.38 -18.35 9.49
C THR A 918 -14.33 -18.76 8.48
N ALA A 919 -13.17 -18.11 8.55
CA ALA A 919 -11.95 -18.51 7.89
C ALA A 919 -11.08 -19.34 8.86
N PRO A 920 -10.41 -20.41 8.40
CA PRO A 920 -9.50 -21.19 9.24
C PRO A 920 -8.19 -20.45 9.52
N SER A 921 -7.45 -20.89 10.55
CA SER A 921 -6.11 -20.38 10.82
C SER A 921 -5.10 -20.79 9.74
N ALA A 922 -4.10 -19.95 9.52
CA ALA A 922 -2.98 -20.22 8.64
C ALA A 922 -1.64 -20.02 9.35
N PHE A 923 -0.66 -20.88 9.02
CA PHE A 923 0.72 -20.76 9.47
C PHE A 923 1.63 -20.95 8.27
N TYR A 924 2.59 -20.05 8.10
CA TYR A 924 3.60 -20.10 7.06
C TYR A 924 4.98 -20.17 7.69
N PHE A 925 5.90 -20.84 7.04
CA PHE A 925 7.28 -20.97 7.48
C PHE A 925 8.22 -20.47 6.40
N ASP A 926 9.12 -19.58 6.80
CA ASP A 926 10.16 -19.03 5.93
C ASP A 926 11.52 -19.41 6.52
N GLY A 927 12.53 -19.61 5.69
CA GLY A 927 13.85 -19.96 6.22
C GLY A 927 14.97 -19.47 5.34
N SER A 928 16.11 -19.14 5.96
CA SER A 928 17.30 -18.75 5.24
C SER A 928 18.57 -19.38 5.77
N ILE A 929 19.55 -19.49 4.90
CA ILE A 929 20.91 -19.96 5.21
C ILE A 929 21.88 -18.99 4.58
N THR A 930 22.78 -18.42 5.38
CA THR A 930 23.82 -17.51 4.93
C THR A 930 25.19 -18.06 5.29
N LYS A 931 26.11 -18.06 4.32
CA LYS A 931 27.53 -18.39 4.53
C LYS A 931 28.37 -17.15 4.29
N GLN A 932 29.11 -16.70 5.32
CA GLN A 932 30.17 -15.72 5.17
C GLN A 932 31.48 -16.39 4.78
N ILE A 933 32.23 -15.75 3.88
CA ILE A 933 33.50 -16.19 3.33
C ILE A 933 34.50 -15.06 3.53
N PHE A 934 35.45 -15.26 4.42
CA PHE A 934 36.52 -14.31 4.65
C PHE A 934 37.57 -14.46 3.51
N ILE A 935 37.68 -13.47 2.65
CA ILE A 935 38.62 -13.48 1.55
C ILE A 935 40.00 -13.04 2.05
N ASN A 936 40.05 -11.94 2.82
CA ASN A 936 41.21 -11.42 3.52
C ASN A 936 40.76 -10.39 4.59
N ASP A 937 41.67 -9.77 5.28
CA ASP A 937 41.39 -8.81 6.36
C ASP A 937 40.57 -7.57 5.92
N ARG A 938 40.50 -7.31 4.60
CA ARG A 938 39.77 -6.17 4.02
C ARG A 938 38.56 -6.55 3.17
N ALA A 939 38.33 -7.83 2.95
CA ALA A 939 37.28 -8.27 2.05
C ALA A 939 36.54 -9.47 2.62
N THR A 940 35.22 -9.37 2.65
CA THR A 940 34.31 -10.46 2.97
C THR A 940 33.33 -10.66 1.84
N ALA A 941 32.97 -11.92 1.59
CA ALA A 941 31.83 -12.26 0.73
C ALA A 941 30.78 -13.03 1.52
N SER A 942 29.55 -12.99 1.10
CA SER A 942 28.51 -13.87 1.61
C SER A 942 27.65 -14.42 0.49
N VAL A 943 27.24 -15.66 0.65
CA VAL A 943 26.23 -16.31 -0.20
C VAL A 943 25.06 -16.66 0.69
N PHE A 944 23.87 -16.35 0.26
CA PHE A 944 22.66 -16.66 1.02
C PHE A 944 21.60 -17.30 0.11
N PHE A 945 20.83 -18.17 0.71
CA PHE A 945 19.65 -18.77 0.13
C PHE A 945 18.49 -18.58 1.09
N MET A 946 17.37 -18.09 0.59
CA MET A 946 16.14 -17.90 1.34
C MET A 946 14.98 -18.58 0.61
N ALA A 947 14.04 -19.13 1.35
CA ALA A 947 12.77 -19.61 0.82
C ALA A 947 11.63 -19.12 1.74
N LYS A 948 10.62 -18.50 1.14
CA LYS A 948 9.36 -18.12 1.78
C LYS A 948 8.33 -19.24 1.55
N ASN A 949 7.40 -19.39 2.50
CA ASN A 949 6.36 -20.41 2.46
C ASN A 949 6.92 -21.81 2.15
N LEU A 950 7.88 -22.28 2.97
CA LEU A 950 8.62 -23.53 2.78
C LEU A 950 7.71 -24.74 2.51
N LEU A 951 6.51 -24.76 3.08
CA LEU A 951 5.56 -25.85 2.95
C LEU A 951 4.65 -25.73 1.71
N ASN A 952 4.81 -24.66 0.93
CA ASN A 952 3.95 -24.31 -0.21
C ASN A 952 2.46 -24.39 0.14
N ARG A 953 2.10 -23.75 1.26
CA ARG A 953 0.75 -23.77 1.78
C ARG A 953 -0.13 -22.78 1.04
N ASP A 954 -1.25 -23.25 0.49
CA ASP A 954 -2.28 -22.40 -0.10
C ASP A 954 -2.95 -21.52 0.96
N PRO A 955 -3.43 -20.32 0.59
CA PRO A 955 -4.19 -19.46 1.49
C PRO A 955 -5.57 -20.06 1.81
N PRO A 956 -6.18 -19.70 2.96
CA PRO A 956 -7.58 -19.99 3.20
C PRO A 956 -8.46 -19.34 2.12
N ARG A 957 -9.42 -20.11 1.58
CA ARG A 957 -10.40 -19.55 0.66
C ARG A 957 -11.42 -18.70 1.41
N ILE A 958 -11.65 -17.50 0.93
CA ILE A 958 -12.65 -16.57 1.45
C ILE A 958 -13.55 -16.19 0.28
N ALA A 959 -14.77 -16.72 0.29
CA ALA A 959 -15.70 -16.59 -0.83
C ALA A 959 -16.18 -15.14 -1.00
N GLY A 960 -16.00 -14.58 -2.18
CA GLY A 960 -16.55 -13.28 -2.54
C GLY A 960 -15.78 -12.10 -1.98
N MET A 961 -14.51 -12.31 -1.62
CA MET A 961 -13.70 -11.19 -1.16
C MET A 961 -13.01 -10.44 -2.30
N SER A 962 -13.49 -9.23 -2.57
CA SER A 962 -12.60 -8.14 -2.92
C SER A 962 -12.58 -7.18 -1.74
N ASN A 963 -11.58 -7.32 -0.94
CA ASN A 963 -11.17 -6.42 0.14
C ASN A 963 -12.20 -5.93 1.17
N THR A 964 -13.52 -5.95 0.98
CA THR A 964 -14.45 -5.29 1.90
C THR A 964 -15.83 -5.92 2.10
N THR A 965 -16.31 -6.86 1.27
CA THR A 965 -17.70 -7.30 1.41
C THR A 965 -17.91 -8.78 1.10
N TYR A 966 -18.25 -9.58 2.11
CA TYR A 966 -18.64 -10.98 1.96
C TYR A 966 -20.12 -11.06 1.55
N GLY A 967 -20.41 -11.62 0.38
CA GLY A 967 -21.79 -11.93 -0.04
C GLY A 967 -22.59 -10.84 -0.76
N ALA A 968 -22.00 -9.66 -1.00
CA ALA A 968 -22.69 -8.56 -1.71
C ALA A 968 -22.02 -8.17 -3.05
N GLU A 969 -21.14 -8.99 -3.55
CA GLU A 969 -20.32 -8.69 -4.71
C GLU A 969 -21.13 -8.57 -6.01
N ASN A 970 -20.86 -7.51 -6.75
CA ASN A 970 -21.40 -7.30 -8.10
C ASN A 970 -20.53 -7.96 -9.17
N THR A 971 -19.30 -8.33 -8.84
CA THR A 971 -18.34 -9.01 -9.72
C THR A 971 -17.55 -10.04 -8.91
N PRO A 972 -17.15 -11.17 -9.52
CA PRO A 972 -16.21 -12.09 -8.89
C PRO A 972 -14.90 -11.37 -8.56
N ALA A 973 -14.41 -11.55 -7.33
CA ALA A 973 -13.13 -11.02 -6.92
C ALA A 973 -12.07 -12.12 -6.86
N TYR A 974 -10.90 -11.83 -7.35
CA TYR A 974 -9.73 -12.71 -7.35
C TYR A 974 -8.50 -11.99 -6.82
N PRO A 975 -7.59 -12.70 -6.13
CA PRO A 975 -7.74 -14.08 -5.66
C PRO A 975 -8.79 -14.20 -4.54
N GLN A 976 -9.42 -15.38 -4.43
CA GLN A 976 -10.46 -15.67 -3.43
C GLN A 976 -9.87 -15.85 -2.02
N THR A 977 -9.11 -14.89 -1.57
CA THR A 977 -8.47 -14.86 -0.27
C THR A 977 -8.21 -13.42 0.16
N ASN A 978 -7.85 -13.23 1.41
CA ASN A 978 -7.40 -11.92 1.90
C ASN A 978 -5.88 -11.78 1.71
N THR A 979 -5.47 -10.99 0.73
CA THR A 979 -4.07 -10.78 0.36
C THR A 979 -3.27 -9.94 1.38
N TYR A 980 -3.94 -9.26 2.32
CA TYR A 980 -3.28 -8.59 3.44
C TYR A 980 -2.83 -9.56 4.53
N LEU A 981 -3.51 -10.69 4.69
CA LEU A 981 -3.27 -11.64 5.78
C LEU A 981 -2.60 -12.93 5.34
N TYR A 982 -2.81 -13.34 4.10
CA TYR A 982 -2.44 -14.68 3.64
C TYR A 982 -1.51 -14.63 2.44
N ASP A 983 -0.57 -15.58 2.41
CA ASP A 983 0.31 -15.78 1.29
C ASP A 983 -0.48 -16.41 0.12
N ASN A 984 -0.73 -15.62 -0.92
CA ASN A 984 -1.48 -16.01 -2.11
C ASN A 984 -0.60 -16.45 -3.28
N LEU A 985 0.74 -16.35 -3.13
CA LEU A 985 1.71 -16.62 -4.20
C LEU A 985 2.40 -17.99 -4.07
N GLY A 986 2.28 -18.63 -2.89
CA GLY A 986 2.93 -19.90 -2.62
C GLY A 986 4.43 -19.77 -2.39
N ARG A 987 5.16 -20.89 -2.55
CA ARG A 987 6.60 -20.91 -2.24
C ARG A 987 7.42 -20.11 -3.24
N SER A 988 8.29 -19.24 -2.71
CA SER A 988 9.33 -18.56 -3.48
C SER A 988 10.71 -18.83 -2.89
N TRP A 989 11.75 -18.68 -3.70
CA TRP A 989 13.12 -18.77 -3.27
C TRP A 989 13.97 -17.63 -3.82
N THR A 990 15.00 -17.25 -3.08
CA THR A 990 15.96 -16.23 -3.44
C THR A 990 17.37 -16.73 -3.18
N LEU A 991 18.25 -16.60 -4.16
CA LEU A 991 19.68 -16.82 -4.05
C LEU A 991 20.40 -15.49 -4.21
N GLY A 992 21.31 -15.17 -3.31
CA GLY A 992 22.05 -13.93 -3.41
C GLY A 992 23.52 -14.06 -3.03
N PHE A 993 24.27 -13.09 -3.51
CA PHE A 993 25.70 -12.94 -3.28
C PHE A 993 26.00 -11.49 -2.90
N LYS A 994 26.81 -11.30 -1.89
CA LYS A 994 27.27 -9.98 -1.40
C LYS A 994 28.78 -9.99 -1.25
N VAL A 995 29.42 -8.91 -1.63
CA VAL A 995 30.86 -8.66 -1.37
C VAL A 995 31.00 -7.31 -0.69
N GLU A 996 31.85 -7.26 0.30
CA GLU A 996 32.17 -6.05 1.05
C GLU A 996 33.68 -5.90 1.17
N PHE A 997 34.19 -4.73 0.81
CA PHE A 997 35.58 -4.30 0.94
C PHE A 997 35.62 -3.11 1.90
N LYS A 998 36.43 -3.24 2.96
CA LYS A 998 36.69 -2.19 3.95
C LYS A 998 37.96 -1.44 3.67
#